data_386ce9c547e0813da42a07e5a726625e
#
_entry.id   386ce9c547e0813da42a07e5a726625e
#
_cell.length_a   1.000
_cell.length_b   1.000
_cell.length_c   1.000
_cell.angle_alpha   90.00
_cell.angle_beta   90.00
_cell.angle_gamma   90.00
#
_symmetry.space_group_name_H-M   'P 1'
#
loop_
_entity.id
_entity.type
_entity.pdbx_description
1 polymer ?
#
loop_
_entity_poly.entity_id
_entity_poly.type
_entity_poly.pdbx_seq_one_letter_code
_entity_poly.pdbx_strand_id
1 'polypeptide(L)'
;MSKTARILYTKTDEAPALATYSFLPIIKAFTDSAGVAVETRDISLAGRIISQFPERLKPEQQINDDLAELGEIAKTPEANIVKLPNISASIPQLKDAIRELQSLGYDLPDYPDEPENDNEKKVKAKYDNIKGSAVNPVLREGNSDRRAPKAVKEFAQKHPHSMGEWSKDSKTHVASMSEGDFYGSEKSITLPAATEVKIELKTKSGDVKDLKSGLKLQEGEVIDAAVMSASALRTFLKEQKEEAKKAGVLFSIHLKATMMKVSDPIIFGHAVKAFFEPVFEKHQATLDEAGVDVNNGLASLLSQIEDLPEDKRKEIEADIEACYNDGPDLAMVNSDKGITNLHVPSDVIIDASMPAMIRTSGQMWNKDNKTQDTKAIIPDRSYAGVYQETIEFCKQNGALNPATMGSVSNVGLMAQKAEEYGSHDKTFEIPEAGTVEVTDASGNVLFSHEVEQGDIWRMCQVKDAPIKDWVKLGVNRAKDTGNPAVFWLDSNRSHDTELIKKVKEYLKDHDTNGLDIRIMNPVEATRFSFERIVEGKDTISVTGNVLRDYLTDLFPILEVGTSAKMLSIVPLMNGGGLFETGAGGSAPKHVQQFMEEGHLRWDSLGEFLALAVSLDHLGKTFGNERAIILGAALDNATSKFLDENKSPSRKVNEIDNRGSHFYLAMYWAEALANQDKDADLKKIFSRAAENMSLKEAVINEELISAQGNAVDMGGYYKPDESILEKQMRPSNTLNEILESIKS
;
A
#
# COMPACT_ATOMS: atom_id res chain seq x y z
N MET A 1 -13.63 -15.62 32.76
CA MET A 1 -12.17 -15.49 32.68
C MET A 1 -11.87 -14.00 32.53
N SER A 2 -11.00 -13.46 33.34
CA SER A 2 -10.53 -12.05 33.18
C SER A 2 -9.93 -11.94 31.77
N LYS A 3 -10.44 -11.03 30.94
CA LYS A 3 -9.88 -10.75 29.62
C LYS A 3 -8.50 -10.13 29.85
N THR A 4 -7.44 -10.83 29.46
CA THR A 4 -6.07 -10.36 29.64
C THR A 4 -5.76 -9.36 28.53
N ALA A 5 -5.38 -8.15 28.92
CA ALA A 5 -4.89 -7.13 28.00
C ALA A 5 -3.60 -7.62 27.35
N ARG A 6 -3.58 -7.83 26.03
CA ARG A 6 -2.41 -8.34 25.30
C ARG A 6 -2.23 -7.69 23.95
N ILE A 7 -1.00 -7.58 23.55
CA ILE A 7 -0.58 -7.22 22.18
C ILE A 7 -0.10 -8.47 21.48
N LEU A 8 -0.66 -8.75 20.29
CA LEU A 8 -0.17 -9.79 19.39
C LEU A 8 0.80 -9.15 18.40
N TYR A 9 2.08 -9.40 18.59
CA TYR A 9 3.16 -8.86 17.77
C TYR A 9 3.59 -9.91 16.74
N THR A 10 3.57 -9.58 15.45
CA THR A 10 3.86 -10.58 14.44
C THR A 10 5.35 -10.84 14.30
N LYS A 11 5.76 -12.12 14.33
CA LYS A 11 7.05 -12.58 13.82
C LYS A 11 6.94 -12.65 12.31
N THR A 12 7.92 -12.09 11.61
CA THR A 12 7.86 -11.84 10.17
C THR A 12 9.17 -12.23 9.47
N ASP A 13 9.42 -11.65 8.30
CA ASP A 13 10.53 -11.94 7.41
C ASP A 13 11.57 -10.80 7.39
N GLU A 14 12.77 -11.11 6.93
CA GLU A 14 13.80 -10.16 6.49
C GLU A 14 14.20 -9.11 7.56
N ALA A 15 14.45 -7.86 7.14
CA ALA A 15 14.92 -6.81 8.03
C ALA A 15 13.96 -6.51 9.22
N PRO A 16 12.64 -6.46 9.05
CA PRO A 16 11.72 -6.32 10.19
C PRO A 16 11.84 -7.47 11.21
N ALA A 17 12.08 -8.69 10.73
CA ALA A 17 12.31 -9.84 11.62
C ALA A 17 13.60 -9.68 12.43
N LEU A 18 14.68 -9.24 11.79
CA LEU A 18 15.96 -8.96 12.48
C LEU A 18 15.76 -7.86 13.53
N ALA A 19 15.10 -6.76 13.18
CA ALA A 19 14.82 -5.65 14.09
C ALA A 19 14.01 -6.10 15.33
N THR A 20 13.15 -7.09 15.20
CA THR A 20 12.32 -7.61 16.28
C THR A 20 13.17 -8.21 17.41
N TYR A 21 14.30 -8.86 17.12
CA TYR A 21 15.20 -9.40 18.16
C TYR A 21 15.74 -8.30 19.09
N SER A 22 15.98 -7.10 18.57
CA SER A 22 16.40 -5.95 19.35
C SER A 22 15.23 -5.23 20.03
N PHE A 23 14.08 -5.08 19.36
CA PHE A 23 12.98 -4.23 19.83
C PHE A 23 12.01 -4.95 20.77
N LEU A 24 11.69 -6.21 20.54
CA LEU A 24 10.72 -6.96 21.35
C LEU A 24 11.11 -7.05 22.84
N PRO A 25 12.38 -7.24 23.22
CA PRO A 25 12.80 -7.19 24.63
C PRO A 25 12.53 -5.82 25.28
N ILE A 26 12.71 -4.72 24.56
CA ILE A 26 12.38 -3.38 25.02
C ILE A 26 10.86 -3.25 25.21
N ILE A 27 10.06 -3.65 24.21
CA ILE A 27 8.60 -3.62 24.31
C ILE A 27 8.14 -4.37 25.57
N LYS A 28 8.60 -5.60 25.76
CA LYS A 28 8.22 -6.42 26.93
C LYS A 28 8.61 -5.79 28.25
N ALA A 29 9.84 -5.25 28.36
CA ALA A 29 10.31 -4.61 29.59
C ALA A 29 9.42 -3.41 29.98
N PHE A 30 8.96 -2.63 29.01
CA PHE A 30 8.11 -1.46 29.27
C PHE A 30 6.64 -1.86 29.52
N THR A 31 6.10 -2.77 28.74
CA THR A 31 4.69 -3.16 28.83
C THR A 31 4.35 -4.00 30.05
N ASP A 32 5.31 -4.79 30.55
CA ASP A 32 5.16 -5.54 31.81
C ASP A 32 4.80 -4.63 33.00
N SER A 33 5.37 -3.41 33.04
CA SER A 33 5.06 -2.40 34.07
C SER A 33 3.59 -1.94 34.07
N ALA A 34 2.89 -2.10 32.96
CA ALA A 34 1.48 -1.78 32.80
C ALA A 34 0.57 -3.02 32.84
N GLY A 35 1.12 -4.20 33.10
CA GLY A 35 0.38 -5.46 33.08
C GLY A 35 -0.16 -5.85 31.70
N VAL A 36 0.54 -5.44 30.63
CA VAL A 36 0.20 -5.75 29.25
C VAL A 36 1.10 -6.88 28.76
N ALA A 37 0.50 -8.03 28.45
CA ALA A 37 1.23 -9.16 27.87
C ALA A 37 1.54 -8.89 26.37
N VAL A 38 2.73 -9.32 25.93
CA VAL A 38 3.14 -9.28 24.51
C VAL A 38 3.44 -10.68 24.05
N GLU A 39 2.58 -11.19 23.16
CA GLU A 39 2.71 -12.52 22.57
C GLU A 39 3.10 -12.37 21.09
N THR A 40 3.86 -13.33 20.58
CA THR A 40 4.23 -13.37 19.17
C THR A 40 3.37 -14.37 18.40
N ARG A 41 3.12 -14.07 17.11
CA ARG A 41 2.48 -14.97 16.14
C ARG A 41 3.28 -14.94 14.85
N ASP A 42 3.63 -16.10 14.33
CA ASP A 42 4.51 -16.25 13.18
C ASP A 42 3.73 -16.17 11.86
N ILE A 43 3.96 -15.06 11.12
CA ILE A 43 3.42 -14.86 9.77
C ILE A 43 4.52 -14.89 8.70
N SER A 44 5.74 -15.28 9.06
CA SER A 44 6.87 -15.41 8.12
C SER A 44 6.55 -16.42 7.00
N LEU A 45 7.24 -16.29 5.88
CA LEU A 45 7.09 -17.25 4.78
C LEU A 45 7.45 -18.67 5.22
N ALA A 46 8.53 -18.83 5.98
CA ALA A 46 8.93 -20.13 6.55
C ALA A 46 7.85 -20.69 7.49
N GLY A 47 7.31 -19.88 8.39
CA GLY A 47 6.23 -20.27 9.29
C GLY A 47 4.98 -20.72 8.54
N ARG A 48 4.57 -19.95 7.52
CA ARG A 48 3.43 -20.29 6.67
C ARG A 48 3.64 -21.59 5.88
N ILE A 49 4.86 -21.85 5.39
CA ILE A 49 5.19 -23.12 4.71
C ILE A 49 5.12 -24.29 5.69
N ILE A 50 5.81 -24.21 6.82
CA ILE A 50 5.92 -25.31 7.79
C ILE A 50 4.55 -25.70 8.34
N SER A 51 3.71 -24.73 8.67
CA SER A 51 2.37 -24.98 9.23
C SER A 51 1.42 -25.73 8.28
N GLN A 52 1.69 -25.75 6.96
CA GLN A 52 0.83 -26.43 5.98
C GLN A 52 1.06 -27.95 5.88
N PHE A 53 2.18 -28.47 6.41
CA PHE A 53 2.57 -29.87 6.24
C PHE A 53 2.87 -30.59 7.56
N PRO A 54 2.08 -30.43 8.63
CA PRO A 54 2.36 -31.03 9.94
C PRO A 54 2.43 -32.58 9.87
N GLU A 55 1.69 -33.19 8.94
CA GLU A 55 1.64 -34.64 8.73
C GLU A 55 2.98 -35.24 8.22
N ARG A 56 3.87 -34.43 7.68
CA ARG A 56 5.17 -34.84 7.15
C ARG A 56 6.33 -34.55 8.11
N LEU A 57 6.09 -33.71 9.09
CA LEU A 57 7.13 -33.17 9.97
C LEU A 57 7.25 -33.95 11.27
N LYS A 58 8.45 -34.00 11.82
CA LYS A 58 8.69 -34.53 13.16
C LYS A 58 7.96 -33.68 14.21
N PRO A 59 7.55 -34.23 15.36
CA PRO A 59 6.81 -33.48 16.39
C PRO A 59 7.50 -32.18 16.82
N GLU A 60 8.84 -32.17 16.91
CA GLU A 60 9.64 -30.98 17.28
C GLU A 60 9.75 -29.91 16.17
N GLN A 61 9.37 -30.26 14.96
CA GLN A 61 9.35 -29.35 13.79
C GLN A 61 7.95 -28.79 13.51
N GLN A 62 6.92 -29.37 14.12
CA GLN A 62 5.54 -28.92 13.90
C GLN A 62 5.29 -27.59 14.61
N ILE A 63 4.63 -26.68 13.92
CA ILE A 63 4.18 -25.39 14.45
C ILE A 63 2.71 -25.18 14.15
N ASN A 64 2.05 -24.32 14.92
CA ASN A 64 0.66 -23.93 14.68
C ASN A 64 0.53 -23.06 13.43
N ASP A 65 -0.65 -23.03 12.84
CA ASP A 65 -0.99 -22.05 11.81
C ASP A 65 -1.40 -20.72 12.50
N ASP A 66 -0.38 -19.93 12.86
CA ASP A 66 -0.55 -18.66 13.56
C ASP A 66 -1.32 -17.63 12.71
N LEU A 67 -1.20 -17.70 11.38
CA LEU A 67 -1.97 -16.83 10.51
C LEU A 67 -3.46 -17.13 10.56
N ALA A 68 -3.84 -18.40 10.56
CA ALA A 68 -5.24 -18.81 10.71
C ALA A 68 -5.79 -18.40 12.10
N GLU A 69 -5.00 -18.60 13.17
CA GLU A 69 -5.37 -18.14 14.52
C GLU A 69 -5.60 -16.63 14.58
N LEU A 70 -4.66 -15.85 14.02
CA LEU A 70 -4.77 -14.38 13.93
C LEU A 70 -6.04 -13.96 13.15
N GLY A 71 -6.37 -14.67 12.07
CA GLY A 71 -7.58 -14.44 11.30
C GLY A 71 -8.87 -14.61 12.11
N GLU A 72 -8.92 -15.62 12.99
CA GLU A 72 -10.06 -15.79 13.90
C GLU A 72 -10.08 -14.73 15.01
N ILE A 73 -8.90 -14.37 15.56
CA ILE A 73 -8.80 -13.31 16.57
C ILE A 73 -9.21 -11.96 15.97
N ALA A 74 -8.86 -11.66 14.71
CA ALA A 74 -9.22 -10.42 14.02
C ALA A 74 -10.76 -10.20 13.95
N LYS A 75 -11.55 -11.26 14.09
CA LYS A 75 -13.01 -11.21 14.14
C LYS A 75 -13.56 -10.97 15.55
N THR A 76 -12.72 -10.74 16.54
CA THR A 76 -13.10 -10.53 17.94
C THR A 76 -12.84 -9.11 18.42
N PRO A 77 -13.58 -8.62 19.43
CA PRO A 77 -13.34 -7.29 19.99
C PRO A 77 -12.05 -7.20 20.81
N GLU A 78 -11.44 -8.32 21.17
CA GLU A 78 -10.19 -8.39 21.93
C GLU A 78 -8.94 -8.32 21.04
N ALA A 79 -9.09 -8.33 19.73
CA ALA A 79 -7.97 -8.26 18.81
C ALA A 79 -7.17 -6.97 19.00
N ASN A 80 -5.88 -7.12 19.20
CA ASN A 80 -4.90 -6.04 19.20
C ASN A 80 -3.63 -6.56 18.55
N ILE A 81 -3.50 -6.35 17.25
CA ILE A 81 -2.48 -6.96 16.42
C ILE A 81 -1.56 -5.87 15.87
N VAL A 82 -0.28 -5.94 16.19
CA VAL A 82 0.78 -5.14 15.56
C VAL A 82 1.39 -5.99 14.44
N LYS A 83 1.07 -5.64 13.20
CA LYS A 83 1.47 -6.40 12.01
C LYS A 83 2.65 -5.74 11.33
N LEU A 84 3.78 -6.46 11.27
CA LEU A 84 4.97 -6.04 10.56
C LEU A 84 4.90 -6.42 9.07
N PRO A 85 5.73 -5.79 8.20
CA PRO A 85 5.85 -6.19 6.81
C PRO A 85 6.27 -7.66 6.70
N ASN A 86 5.73 -8.36 5.70
CA ASN A 86 6.03 -9.77 5.43
C ASN A 86 6.25 -10.00 3.92
N ILE A 87 6.89 -11.10 3.56
CA ILE A 87 7.10 -11.47 2.16
C ILE A 87 5.77 -11.82 1.50
N SER A 88 5.44 -11.12 0.40
CA SER A 88 4.44 -11.54 -0.58
C SER A 88 5.15 -12.42 -1.60
N ALA A 89 5.20 -13.74 -1.34
CA ALA A 89 6.07 -14.64 -2.07
C ALA A 89 5.67 -14.82 -3.53
N SER A 90 6.59 -14.54 -4.45
CA SER A 90 6.54 -15.04 -5.82
C SER A 90 6.82 -16.56 -5.85
N ILE A 91 6.50 -17.23 -6.97
CA ILE A 91 6.82 -18.68 -7.12
C ILE A 91 8.32 -18.95 -6.95
N PRO A 92 9.25 -18.19 -7.58
CA PRO A 92 10.68 -18.36 -7.31
C PRO A 92 11.05 -18.24 -5.84
N GLN A 93 10.58 -17.19 -5.14
CA GLN A 93 10.85 -17.03 -3.70
C GLN A 93 10.29 -18.17 -2.86
N LEU A 94 9.08 -18.65 -3.19
CA LEU A 94 8.48 -19.79 -2.51
C LEU A 94 9.34 -21.05 -2.66
N LYS A 95 9.81 -21.33 -3.90
CA LYS A 95 10.71 -22.47 -4.19
C LYS A 95 12.04 -22.34 -3.46
N ASP A 96 12.61 -21.15 -3.39
CA ASP A 96 13.84 -20.89 -2.65
C ASP A 96 13.67 -21.16 -1.15
N ALA A 97 12.57 -20.69 -0.55
CA ALA A 97 12.25 -20.95 0.84
C ALA A 97 12.05 -22.44 1.14
N ILE A 98 11.35 -23.16 0.24
CA ILE A 98 11.19 -24.63 0.35
C ILE A 98 12.55 -25.32 0.34
N ARG A 99 13.43 -24.99 -0.61
CA ARG A 99 14.79 -25.59 -0.70
C ARG A 99 15.62 -25.30 0.56
N GLU A 100 15.56 -24.08 1.08
CA GLU A 100 16.26 -23.75 2.33
C GLU A 100 15.74 -24.61 3.49
N LEU A 101 14.43 -24.71 3.67
CA LEU A 101 13.83 -25.54 4.73
C LEU A 101 14.17 -27.03 4.58
N GLN A 102 14.16 -27.55 3.36
CA GLN A 102 14.59 -28.93 3.08
C GLN A 102 16.06 -29.14 3.47
N SER A 103 16.94 -28.17 3.18
CA SER A 103 18.35 -28.24 3.57
C SER A 103 18.55 -28.22 5.10
N LEU A 104 17.61 -27.62 5.83
CA LEU A 104 17.56 -27.62 7.29
C LEU A 104 16.89 -28.88 7.88
N GLY A 105 16.54 -29.83 7.02
CA GLY A 105 16.01 -31.15 7.43
C GLY A 105 14.49 -31.21 7.63
N TYR A 106 13.73 -30.27 7.08
CA TYR A 106 12.27 -30.35 7.03
C TYR A 106 11.83 -31.23 5.85
N ASP A 107 11.01 -32.24 6.10
CA ASP A 107 10.43 -33.09 5.03
C ASP A 107 9.25 -32.34 4.37
N LEU A 108 9.57 -31.47 3.41
CA LEU A 108 8.60 -30.68 2.66
C LEU A 108 8.60 -31.13 1.20
N PRO A 109 7.42 -31.22 0.52
CA PRO A 109 7.36 -31.51 -0.90
C PRO A 109 7.81 -30.32 -1.72
N ASP A 110 8.35 -30.56 -2.92
CA ASP A 110 8.60 -29.51 -3.89
C ASP A 110 7.31 -28.85 -4.36
N TYR A 111 7.39 -27.59 -4.80
CA TYR A 111 6.25 -26.92 -5.46
C TYR A 111 6.04 -27.51 -6.85
N PRO A 112 4.88 -28.17 -7.13
CA PRO A 112 4.62 -28.73 -8.45
C PRO A 112 4.10 -27.65 -9.41
N ASP A 113 4.89 -27.29 -10.42
CA ASP A 113 4.47 -26.31 -11.44
C ASP A 113 3.27 -26.87 -12.25
N GLU A 114 3.40 -28.10 -12.72
CA GLU A 114 2.38 -28.84 -13.46
C GLU A 114 2.04 -30.13 -12.72
N PRO A 115 1.00 -30.13 -11.86
CA PRO A 115 0.67 -31.29 -11.04
C PRO A 115 0.10 -32.44 -11.90
N GLU A 116 0.75 -33.59 -11.86
CA GLU A 116 0.38 -34.77 -12.66
C GLU A 116 -0.65 -35.68 -11.97
N ASN A 117 -0.81 -35.59 -10.68
CA ASN A 117 -1.69 -36.46 -9.87
C ASN A 117 -2.39 -35.67 -8.77
N ASP A 118 -3.37 -36.32 -8.11
CA ASP A 118 -4.20 -35.69 -7.09
C ASP A 118 -3.43 -35.28 -5.82
N ASN A 119 -2.32 -35.96 -5.51
CA ASN A 119 -1.48 -35.60 -4.39
C ASN A 119 -0.72 -34.30 -4.70
N GLU A 120 -0.14 -34.15 -5.88
CA GLU A 120 0.53 -32.94 -6.33
C GLU A 120 -0.44 -31.76 -6.43
N LYS A 121 -1.69 -31.99 -6.90
CA LYS A 121 -2.74 -30.96 -6.88
C LYS A 121 -3.03 -30.45 -5.47
N LYS A 122 -3.06 -31.35 -4.47
CA LYS A 122 -3.25 -30.97 -3.06
C LYS A 122 -2.05 -30.18 -2.52
N VAL A 123 -0.83 -30.62 -2.83
CA VAL A 123 0.41 -29.91 -2.47
C VAL A 123 0.41 -28.51 -3.08
N LYS A 124 0.10 -28.42 -4.39
CA LYS A 124 0.01 -27.12 -5.08
C LYS A 124 -1.02 -26.21 -4.42
N ALA A 125 -2.20 -26.71 -4.10
CA ALA A 125 -3.25 -25.93 -3.46
C ALA A 125 -2.82 -25.39 -2.08
N LYS A 126 -2.11 -26.19 -1.27
CA LYS A 126 -1.54 -25.73 0.01
C LYS A 126 -0.55 -24.58 -0.20
N TYR A 127 0.38 -24.71 -1.14
CA TYR A 127 1.34 -23.63 -1.46
C TYR A 127 0.69 -22.41 -2.10
N ASP A 128 -0.30 -22.60 -2.95
CA ASP A 128 -1.03 -21.51 -3.60
C ASP A 128 -1.78 -20.62 -2.58
N ASN A 129 -2.19 -21.18 -1.44
CA ASN A 129 -2.83 -20.43 -0.36
C ASN A 129 -1.88 -19.49 0.40
N ILE A 130 -0.56 -19.72 0.32
CA ILE A 130 0.44 -18.94 1.06
C ILE A 130 1.32 -18.07 0.17
N LYS A 131 1.23 -18.18 -1.16
CA LYS A 131 1.94 -17.31 -2.10
C LYS A 131 1.26 -15.95 -2.25
N GLY A 132 2.00 -14.97 -2.76
CA GLY A 132 1.48 -13.62 -3.02
C GLY A 132 1.02 -12.92 -1.73
N SER A 133 -0.01 -12.11 -1.82
CA SER A 133 -0.57 -11.35 -0.68
C SER A 133 -1.50 -12.22 0.18
N ALA A 134 -1.00 -13.29 0.76
CA ALA A 134 -1.80 -14.25 1.53
C ALA A 134 -2.18 -13.74 2.94
N VAL A 135 -1.38 -12.85 3.54
CA VAL A 135 -1.55 -12.39 4.93
C VAL A 135 -2.63 -11.31 5.06
N ASN A 136 -2.55 -10.28 4.24
CA ASN A 136 -3.44 -9.11 4.35
C ASN A 136 -4.94 -9.46 4.23
N PRO A 137 -5.39 -10.31 3.29
CA PRO A 137 -6.81 -10.68 3.20
C PRO A 137 -7.36 -11.38 4.44
N VAL A 138 -6.50 -12.08 5.19
CA VAL A 138 -6.88 -12.79 6.42
C VAL A 138 -7.04 -11.83 7.60
N LEU A 139 -6.15 -10.84 7.72
CA LEU A 139 -6.11 -9.95 8.89
C LEU A 139 -6.96 -8.68 8.75
N ARG A 140 -7.18 -8.19 7.52
CA ARG A 140 -7.87 -6.92 7.27
C ARG A 140 -9.40 -7.05 7.32
N GLU A 141 -9.92 -7.45 8.47
CA GLU A 141 -11.37 -7.53 8.76
C GLU A 141 -11.95 -6.17 9.20
N GLY A 142 -11.53 -5.09 8.54
CA GLY A 142 -11.98 -3.73 8.81
C GLY A 142 -11.62 -2.75 7.69
N ASN A 143 -12.21 -1.57 7.78
CA ASN A 143 -11.87 -0.45 6.91
C ASN A 143 -10.62 0.27 7.42
N SER A 144 -9.96 1.04 6.55
CA SER A 144 -8.72 1.71 6.94
C SER A 144 -8.95 3.08 7.58
N ASP A 145 -8.09 3.44 8.53
CA ASP A 145 -7.93 4.77 9.09
C ASP A 145 -6.46 5.17 8.94
N ARG A 146 -6.17 6.02 7.97
CA ARG A 146 -4.81 6.49 7.66
C ARG A 146 -4.67 7.96 7.96
N ARG A 147 -3.60 8.31 8.68
CA ARG A 147 -3.33 9.68 9.10
C ARG A 147 -1.83 9.92 9.33
N ALA A 148 -1.42 11.17 9.21
CA ALA A 148 -0.09 11.56 9.64
C ALA A 148 0.02 11.43 11.18
N PRO A 149 1.01 10.68 11.70
CA PRO A 149 1.24 10.64 13.14
C PRO A 149 1.69 11.99 13.66
N LYS A 150 1.32 12.34 14.89
CA LYS A 150 1.69 13.61 15.52
C LYS A 150 3.19 13.88 15.45
N ALA A 151 4.01 12.93 15.85
CA ALA A 151 5.47 13.06 15.83
C ALA A 151 6.03 13.38 14.44
N VAL A 152 5.52 12.72 13.39
CA VAL A 152 5.94 12.94 12.01
C VAL A 152 5.48 14.31 11.50
N LYS A 153 4.25 14.72 11.83
CA LYS A 153 3.70 16.04 11.47
C LYS A 153 4.51 17.16 12.11
N GLU A 154 4.76 17.10 13.42
CA GLU A 154 5.56 18.10 14.15
C GLU A 154 6.99 18.20 13.60
N PHE A 155 7.60 17.06 13.28
CA PHE A 155 8.92 17.05 12.63
C PHE A 155 8.90 17.72 11.26
N ALA A 156 7.91 17.41 10.41
CA ALA A 156 7.77 18.03 9.09
C ALA A 156 7.52 19.54 9.17
N GLN A 157 6.82 20.02 10.19
CA GLN A 157 6.60 21.44 10.43
C GLN A 157 7.89 22.16 10.84
N LYS A 158 8.72 21.52 11.66
CA LYS A 158 10.04 22.07 12.10
C LYS A 158 11.11 21.97 10.98
N HIS A 159 11.03 20.95 10.16
CA HIS A 159 11.97 20.63 9.10
C HIS A 159 11.23 20.41 7.78
N PRO A 160 10.61 21.47 7.21
CA PRO A 160 9.79 21.34 6.02
C PRO A 160 10.62 20.87 4.83
N HIS A 161 10.10 19.86 4.11
CA HIS A 161 10.69 19.42 2.88
C HIS A 161 10.49 20.47 1.78
N SER A 162 11.33 20.43 0.75
CA SER A 162 11.24 21.34 -0.38
C SER A 162 9.97 21.09 -1.21
N MET A 163 9.29 22.17 -1.54
CA MET A 163 8.20 22.23 -2.51
C MET A 163 8.63 23.15 -3.65
N GLY A 164 8.37 22.76 -4.90
CA GLY A 164 8.66 23.61 -6.05
C GLY A 164 7.71 24.80 -6.13
N GLU A 165 8.22 25.93 -6.63
CA GLU A 165 7.39 27.12 -6.85
C GLU A 165 6.41 26.91 -8.02
N TRP A 166 5.13 27.16 -7.80
CA TRP A 166 4.11 27.08 -8.84
C TRP A 166 3.93 28.40 -9.57
N SER A 167 3.91 28.33 -10.91
CA SER A 167 3.58 29.45 -11.78
C SER A 167 2.10 29.44 -12.17
N LYS A 168 1.48 30.62 -12.21
CA LYS A 168 0.13 30.77 -12.79
C LYS A 168 0.10 30.47 -14.30
N ASP A 169 1.24 30.61 -14.97
CA ASP A 169 1.39 30.38 -16.40
C ASP A 169 1.79 28.93 -16.74
N SER A 170 1.87 28.03 -15.73
CA SER A 170 2.18 26.63 -15.96
C SER A 170 1.16 26.00 -16.91
N LYS A 171 1.67 25.33 -17.94
CA LYS A 171 0.85 24.59 -18.91
C LYS A 171 0.52 23.18 -18.45
N THR A 172 0.99 22.76 -17.28
CA THR A 172 0.71 21.42 -16.73
C THR A 172 -0.77 21.25 -16.50
N HIS A 173 -1.29 20.13 -16.95
CA HIS A 173 -2.70 19.77 -16.81
C HIS A 173 -2.91 18.25 -16.92
N VAL A 174 -4.06 17.78 -16.48
CA VAL A 174 -4.51 16.40 -16.65
C VAL A 174 -5.38 16.31 -17.91
N ALA A 175 -5.21 15.25 -18.69
CA ALA A 175 -6.08 14.89 -19.79
C ALA A 175 -6.73 13.54 -19.53
N SER A 176 -8.06 13.43 -19.71
CA SER A 176 -8.82 12.20 -19.62
C SER A 176 -9.85 12.10 -20.75
N MET A 177 -10.34 10.89 -20.99
CA MET A 177 -11.36 10.64 -22.02
C MET A 177 -12.68 11.34 -21.65
N SER A 178 -13.37 11.86 -22.63
CA SER A 178 -14.71 12.44 -22.45
C SER A 178 -15.84 11.41 -22.63
N GLU A 179 -15.54 10.30 -23.31
CA GLU A 179 -16.47 9.20 -23.59
C GLU A 179 -15.69 7.91 -23.84
N GLY A 180 -16.36 6.75 -23.71
CA GLY A 180 -15.76 5.45 -23.96
C GLY A 180 -14.83 4.95 -22.86
N ASP A 181 -14.74 5.65 -21.73
CA ASP A 181 -14.03 5.25 -20.51
C ASP A 181 -14.93 4.45 -19.55
N PHE A 182 -14.35 3.93 -18.49
CA PHE A 182 -15.10 3.18 -17.47
C PHE A 182 -16.18 4.04 -16.82
N TYR A 183 -15.87 5.28 -16.46
CA TYR A 183 -16.84 6.20 -15.86
C TYR A 183 -18.12 6.36 -16.70
N GLY A 184 -17.96 6.57 -18.00
CA GLY A 184 -19.08 6.83 -18.91
C GLY A 184 -19.98 5.63 -19.20
N SER A 185 -19.44 4.42 -19.07
CA SER A 185 -20.13 3.16 -19.34
C SER A 185 -20.66 2.44 -18.11
N GLU A 186 -20.26 2.89 -16.91
CA GLU A 186 -20.54 2.20 -15.64
C GLU A 186 -22.04 2.10 -15.36
N LYS A 187 -22.48 0.89 -15.02
CA LYS A 187 -23.80 0.57 -14.49
C LYS A 187 -23.65 -0.05 -13.12
N SER A 188 -24.51 0.31 -12.18
CA SER A 188 -24.46 -0.20 -10.81
C SER A 188 -25.84 -0.46 -10.25
N ILE A 189 -25.95 -1.48 -9.40
CA ILE A 189 -27.16 -1.80 -8.64
C ILE A 189 -26.83 -2.29 -7.26
N THR A 190 -27.73 -2.09 -6.31
CA THR A 190 -27.76 -2.80 -5.04
C THR A 190 -28.65 -4.02 -5.18
N LEU A 191 -28.14 -5.20 -4.86
CA LEU A 191 -28.87 -6.46 -4.98
C LEU A 191 -29.99 -6.56 -3.94
N PRO A 192 -31.24 -6.83 -4.38
CA PRO A 192 -32.39 -6.95 -3.47
C PRO A 192 -32.44 -8.29 -2.71
N ALA A 193 -31.69 -9.30 -3.17
CA ALA A 193 -31.59 -10.63 -2.57
C ALA A 193 -30.27 -11.30 -2.95
N ALA A 194 -29.84 -12.27 -2.15
CA ALA A 194 -28.68 -13.09 -2.48
C ALA A 194 -28.94 -13.89 -3.78
N THR A 195 -27.93 -13.97 -4.63
CA THR A 195 -27.99 -14.68 -5.91
C THR A 195 -26.63 -15.22 -6.33
N GLU A 196 -26.61 -16.02 -7.38
CA GLU A 196 -25.40 -16.39 -8.09
C GLU A 196 -25.45 -15.79 -9.49
N VAL A 197 -24.37 -15.19 -9.95
CA VAL A 197 -24.33 -14.60 -11.29
C VAL A 197 -23.28 -15.26 -12.16
N LYS A 198 -23.49 -15.15 -13.46
CA LYS A 198 -22.52 -15.48 -14.52
C LYS A 198 -22.32 -14.28 -15.43
N ILE A 199 -21.13 -14.22 -16.01
CA ILE A 199 -20.69 -13.21 -16.97
C ILE A 199 -20.44 -13.93 -18.29
N GLU A 200 -21.20 -13.59 -19.33
CA GLU A 200 -21.14 -14.24 -20.64
C GLU A 200 -20.94 -13.20 -21.75
N LEU A 201 -20.08 -13.51 -22.70
CA LEU A 201 -19.98 -12.79 -23.96
C LEU A 201 -20.84 -13.50 -25.02
N LYS A 202 -21.87 -12.81 -25.50
CA LYS A 202 -22.67 -13.23 -26.63
C LYS A 202 -22.12 -12.58 -27.90
N THR A 203 -21.48 -13.38 -28.74
CA THR A 203 -20.80 -12.85 -29.92
C THR A 203 -21.78 -12.49 -31.05
N LYS A 204 -21.36 -11.64 -31.98
CA LYS A 204 -22.15 -11.32 -33.19
C LYS A 204 -22.36 -12.53 -34.10
N SER A 205 -21.52 -13.57 -33.98
CA SER A 205 -21.70 -14.85 -34.70
C SER A 205 -22.76 -15.76 -34.07
N GLY A 206 -23.23 -15.45 -32.85
CA GLY A 206 -24.25 -16.21 -32.14
C GLY A 206 -23.66 -17.19 -31.10
N ASP A 207 -22.34 -17.26 -30.95
CA ASP A 207 -21.70 -18.08 -29.92
C ASP A 207 -21.82 -17.41 -28.54
N VAL A 208 -21.86 -18.22 -27.48
CA VAL A 208 -21.84 -17.76 -26.09
C VAL A 208 -20.57 -18.25 -25.43
N LYS A 209 -19.74 -17.31 -24.96
CA LYS A 209 -18.50 -17.60 -24.22
C LYS A 209 -18.70 -17.28 -22.75
N ASP A 210 -18.48 -18.28 -21.90
CA ASP A 210 -18.45 -18.09 -20.44
C ASP A 210 -17.15 -17.36 -20.03
N LEU A 211 -17.28 -16.13 -19.54
CA LEU A 211 -16.16 -15.38 -19.01
C LEU A 211 -15.96 -15.68 -17.52
N LYS A 212 -17.05 -15.83 -16.78
CA LYS A 212 -17.04 -16.18 -15.35
C LYS A 212 -18.38 -16.74 -14.91
N SER A 213 -18.38 -17.89 -14.27
CA SER A 213 -19.57 -18.50 -13.67
C SER A 213 -19.41 -18.75 -12.16
N GLY A 214 -20.54 -18.96 -11.47
CA GLY A 214 -20.54 -19.36 -10.07
C GLY A 214 -20.19 -18.24 -9.09
N LEU A 215 -20.36 -16.97 -9.46
CA LEU A 215 -20.10 -15.87 -8.55
C LEU A 215 -21.28 -15.64 -7.61
N LYS A 216 -21.07 -16.01 -6.34
CA LYS A 216 -22.09 -15.88 -5.28
C LYS A 216 -22.06 -14.47 -4.69
N LEU A 217 -23.20 -13.83 -4.68
CA LEU A 217 -23.43 -12.47 -4.19
C LEU A 217 -24.49 -12.46 -3.09
N GLN A 218 -24.37 -11.52 -2.16
CA GLN A 218 -25.25 -11.39 -1.00
C GLN A 218 -26.35 -10.34 -1.23
N GLU A 219 -27.43 -10.42 -0.48
CA GLU A 219 -28.42 -9.34 -0.37
C GLU A 219 -27.75 -8.05 0.12
N GLY A 220 -28.11 -6.90 -0.46
CA GLY A 220 -27.54 -5.60 -0.12
C GLY A 220 -26.17 -5.31 -0.74
N GLU A 221 -25.56 -6.29 -1.41
CA GLU A 221 -24.28 -6.09 -2.09
C GLU A 221 -24.42 -5.13 -3.24
N VAL A 222 -23.50 -4.16 -3.36
CA VAL A 222 -23.40 -3.27 -4.52
C VAL A 222 -22.52 -3.94 -5.55
N ILE A 223 -23.05 -4.07 -6.76
CA ILE A 223 -22.27 -4.53 -7.92
C ILE A 223 -22.29 -3.49 -9.01
N ASP A 224 -21.22 -3.41 -9.77
CA ASP A 224 -21.12 -2.56 -10.94
C ASP A 224 -20.35 -3.25 -12.07
N ALA A 225 -20.61 -2.81 -13.29
CA ALA A 225 -19.87 -3.24 -14.46
C ALA A 225 -19.61 -2.05 -15.39
N ALA A 226 -18.46 -2.06 -16.05
CA ALA A 226 -18.03 -0.99 -16.94
C ALA A 226 -17.17 -1.53 -18.09
N VAL A 227 -17.09 -0.76 -19.16
CA VAL A 227 -16.25 -1.07 -20.32
C VAL A 227 -15.46 0.15 -20.77
N MET A 228 -14.20 -0.04 -21.08
CA MET A 228 -13.38 0.95 -21.78
C MET A 228 -13.25 0.54 -23.24
N SER A 229 -13.68 1.43 -24.13
CA SER A 229 -13.57 1.23 -25.57
C SER A 229 -12.11 1.36 -26.02
N ALA A 230 -11.53 0.29 -26.56
CA ALA A 230 -10.18 0.31 -27.08
C ALA A 230 -10.02 1.27 -28.28
N SER A 231 -11.05 1.41 -29.12
CA SER A 231 -11.03 2.35 -30.26
C SER A 231 -11.06 3.81 -29.80
N ALA A 232 -11.91 4.14 -28.82
CA ALA A 232 -11.97 5.48 -28.23
C ALA A 232 -10.66 5.82 -27.50
N LEU A 233 -10.12 4.85 -26.74
CA LEU A 233 -8.84 5.01 -26.07
C LEU A 233 -7.68 5.30 -27.04
N ARG A 234 -7.58 4.56 -28.13
CA ARG A 234 -6.55 4.79 -29.17
C ARG A 234 -6.68 6.17 -29.80
N THR A 235 -7.90 6.59 -30.13
CA THR A 235 -8.16 7.92 -30.68
C THR A 235 -7.72 8.99 -29.69
N PHE A 236 -8.16 8.90 -28.45
CA PHE A 236 -7.78 9.81 -27.37
C PHE A 236 -6.26 9.92 -27.20
N LEU A 237 -5.56 8.78 -27.12
CA LEU A 237 -4.10 8.79 -26.92
C LEU A 237 -3.34 9.46 -28.08
N LYS A 238 -3.79 9.25 -29.33
CA LYS A 238 -3.21 9.92 -30.51
C LYS A 238 -3.45 11.44 -30.47
N GLU A 239 -4.66 11.86 -30.12
CA GLU A 239 -4.98 13.27 -29.98
C GLU A 239 -4.13 13.93 -28.87
N GLN A 240 -3.98 13.25 -27.72
CA GLN A 240 -3.19 13.77 -26.61
C GLN A 240 -1.69 13.86 -26.96
N LYS A 241 -1.16 12.92 -27.75
CA LYS A 241 0.20 12.97 -28.28
C LYS A 241 0.41 14.23 -29.16
N GLU A 242 -0.47 14.47 -30.11
CA GLU A 242 -0.39 15.63 -31.00
C GLU A 242 -0.55 16.98 -30.26
N GLU A 243 -1.47 17.02 -29.30
CA GLU A 243 -1.68 18.21 -28.47
C GLU A 243 -0.46 18.49 -27.58
N ALA A 244 0.15 17.48 -26.98
CA ALA A 244 1.37 17.64 -26.17
C ALA A 244 2.52 18.21 -27.02
N LYS A 245 2.73 17.67 -28.24
CA LYS A 245 3.71 18.18 -29.20
C LYS A 245 3.45 19.64 -29.52
N LYS A 246 2.22 20.01 -29.88
CA LYS A 246 1.84 21.37 -30.23
C LYS A 246 2.00 22.35 -29.06
N ALA A 247 1.68 21.92 -27.84
CA ALA A 247 1.79 22.75 -26.64
C ALA A 247 3.23 22.87 -26.13
N GLY A 248 4.15 22.00 -26.56
CA GLY A 248 5.54 21.92 -26.09
C GLY A 248 5.62 21.47 -24.63
N VAL A 249 4.80 20.51 -24.22
CA VAL A 249 4.79 19.92 -22.90
C VAL A 249 5.12 18.43 -22.96
N LEU A 250 5.60 17.86 -21.85
CA LEU A 250 5.89 16.43 -21.77
C LEU A 250 4.60 15.60 -21.90
N PHE A 251 4.69 14.51 -22.64
CA PHE A 251 3.68 13.46 -22.63
C PHE A 251 4.00 12.49 -21.48
N SER A 252 3.06 12.28 -20.58
CA SER A 252 3.24 11.40 -19.42
C SER A 252 1.95 10.64 -19.11
N ILE A 253 2.00 9.30 -19.09
CA ILE A 253 0.87 8.47 -18.71
C ILE A 253 0.95 8.07 -17.25
N HIS A 254 -0.18 8.03 -16.56
CA HIS A 254 -0.28 7.69 -15.14
C HIS A 254 -1.44 6.71 -14.93
N LEU A 255 -1.13 5.54 -14.37
CA LEU A 255 -2.03 4.40 -14.25
C LEU A 255 -1.88 3.71 -12.88
N LYS A 256 -2.84 2.85 -12.53
CA LYS A 256 -2.80 2.02 -11.32
C LYS A 256 -2.43 0.56 -11.62
N ALA A 257 -1.44 0.34 -12.46
CA ALA A 257 -1.10 -0.96 -13.03
C ALA A 257 -0.71 -2.05 -12.01
N THR A 258 -0.27 -1.68 -10.81
CA THR A 258 0.07 -2.66 -9.76
C THR A 258 -1.14 -3.24 -9.04
N MET A 259 -2.26 -2.53 -9.01
CA MET A 259 -3.51 -2.98 -8.41
C MET A 259 -4.49 -3.45 -9.49
N MET A 260 -4.69 -2.68 -10.54
CA MET A 260 -5.53 -2.99 -11.71
C MET A 260 -4.73 -3.81 -12.74
N LYS A 261 -4.36 -5.02 -12.35
CA LYS A 261 -3.34 -5.85 -13.03
C LYS A 261 -3.73 -6.36 -14.42
N VAL A 262 -4.98 -6.21 -14.84
CA VAL A 262 -5.44 -6.59 -16.18
C VAL A 262 -5.71 -5.33 -17.01
N SER A 263 -6.59 -4.44 -16.55
CA SER A 263 -7.00 -3.26 -17.32
C SER A 263 -5.84 -2.31 -17.61
N ASP A 264 -5.03 -1.97 -16.61
CA ASP A 264 -4.07 -0.89 -16.73
C ASP A 264 -2.83 -1.24 -17.55
N PRO A 265 -2.26 -2.46 -17.49
CA PRO A 265 -1.24 -2.89 -18.44
C PRO A 265 -1.73 -2.86 -19.90
N ILE A 266 -2.99 -3.22 -20.18
CA ILE A 266 -3.57 -3.14 -21.53
C ILE A 266 -3.66 -1.67 -21.98
N ILE A 267 -4.15 -0.77 -21.11
CA ILE A 267 -4.19 0.68 -21.37
C ILE A 267 -2.79 1.21 -21.64
N PHE A 268 -1.80 0.77 -20.85
CA PHE A 268 -0.39 1.13 -21.04
C PHE A 268 0.14 0.68 -22.40
N GLY A 269 -0.16 -0.56 -22.81
CA GLY A 269 0.18 -1.08 -24.13
C GLY A 269 -0.41 -0.27 -25.27
N HIS A 270 -1.65 0.22 -25.12
CA HIS A 270 -2.24 1.15 -26.09
C HIS A 270 -1.49 2.49 -26.14
N ALA A 271 -1.00 3.00 -25.03
CA ALA A 271 -0.19 4.23 -25.02
C ALA A 271 1.17 4.03 -25.72
N VAL A 272 1.82 2.88 -25.51
CA VAL A 272 3.06 2.51 -26.24
C VAL A 272 2.78 2.44 -27.74
N LYS A 273 1.73 1.73 -28.16
CA LYS A 273 1.34 1.62 -29.58
C LYS A 273 0.99 2.99 -30.20
N ALA A 274 0.30 3.86 -29.46
CA ALA A 274 -0.07 5.18 -29.96
C ALA A 274 1.16 6.10 -30.12
N PHE A 275 2.14 6.02 -29.22
CA PHE A 275 3.34 6.82 -29.32
C PHE A 275 4.25 6.36 -30.45
N PHE A 276 4.46 5.04 -30.60
CA PHE A 276 5.31 4.40 -31.58
C PHE A 276 4.53 3.82 -32.76
N GLU A 277 3.39 4.39 -33.14
CA GLU A 277 2.52 3.87 -34.19
C GLU A 277 3.23 3.51 -35.49
N PRO A 278 4.16 4.34 -36.05
CA PRO A 278 4.88 4.00 -37.29
C PRO A 278 5.71 2.71 -37.18
N VAL A 279 6.24 2.41 -35.97
CA VAL A 279 7.01 1.18 -35.70
C VAL A 279 6.10 -0.04 -35.81
N PHE A 280 4.90 0.02 -35.21
CA PHE A 280 3.96 -1.07 -35.23
C PHE A 280 3.34 -1.26 -36.62
N GLU A 281 3.02 -0.18 -37.35
CA GLU A 281 2.51 -0.27 -38.71
C GLU A 281 3.51 -0.93 -39.68
N LYS A 282 4.81 -0.63 -39.53
CA LYS A 282 5.84 -1.15 -40.41
C LYS A 282 6.32 -2.56 -40.02
N HIS A 283 6.42 -2.87 -38.74
CA HIS A 283 7.11 -4.04 -38.21
C HIS A 283 6.20 -5.04 -37.49
N GLN A 284 4.85 -4.88 -37.52
CA GLN A 284 3.90 -5.68 -36.73
C GLN A 284 4.20 -7.19 -36.83
N ALA A 285 4.34 -7.73 -38.06
CA ALA A 285 4.58 -9.16 -38.23
C ALA A 285 5.90 -9.66 -37.58
N THR A 286 6.95 -8.85 -37.65
CA THR A 286 8.26 -9.16 -37.04
C THR A 286 8.16 -9.10 -35.52
N LEU A 287 7.43 -8.12 -34.97
CA LEU A 287 7.24 -7.96 -33.53
C LEU A 287 6.37 -9.08 -32.96
N ASP A 288 5.34 -9.52 -33.69
CA ASP A 288 4.50 -10.66 -33.32
C ASP A 288 5.30 -11.97 -33.30
N GLU A 289 6.15 -12.22 -34.33
CA GLU A 289 7.05 -13.37 -34.37
C GLU A 289 8.09 -13.37 -33.23
N ALA A 290 8.56 -12.18 -32.82
CA ALA A 290 9.47 -12.02 -31.69
C ALA A 290 8.76 -12.16 -30.32
N GLY A 291 7.44 -12.28 -30.29
CA GLY A 291 6.65 -12.42 -29.06
C GLY A 291 6.56 -11.15 -28.24
N VAL A 292 6.61 -9.98 -28.88
CA VAL A 292 6.55 -8.69 -28.19
C VAL A 292 5.18 -8.48 -27.55
N ASP A 293 5.15 -8.36 -26.21
CA ASP A 293 3.98 -7.94 -25.46
C ASP A 293 4.13 -6.49 -24.96
N VAL A 294 3.48 -5.58 -25.65
CA VAL A 294 3.53 -4.14 -25.33
C VAL A 294 2.86 -3.75 -23.99
N ASN A 295 2.05 -4.66 -23.43
CA ASN A 295 1.45 -4.44 -22.11
C ASN A 295 2.53 -4.41 -21.01
N ASN A 296 3.70 -4.98 -21.30
CA ASN A 296 4.90 -4.90 -20.46
C ASN A 296 5.78 -3.66 -20.77
N GLY A 297 5.41 -2.85 -21.76
CA GLY A 297 6.06 -1.60 -22.11
C GLY A 297 7.16 -1.71 -23.16
N LEU A 298 7.76 -0.55 -23.46
CA LEU A 298 8.84 -0.43 -24.44
C LEU A 298 10.07 -1.26 -24.06
N ALA A 299 10.38 -1.40 -22.76
CA ALA A 299 11.50 -2.22 -22.30
C ALA A 299 11.36 -3.69 -22.75
N SER A 300 10.14 -4.23 -22.72
CA SER A 300 9.86 -5.57 -23.24
C SER A 300 10.10 -5.66 -24.75
N LEU A 301 9.64 -4.68 -25.52
CA LEU A 301 9.89 -4.61 -26.96
C LEU A 301 11.40 -4.59 -27.25
N LEU A 302 12.15 -3.70 -26.58
CA LEU A 302 13.60 -3.57 -26.78
C LEU A 302 14.33 -4.89 -26.45
N SER A 303 13.95 -5.56 -25.37
CA SER A 303 14.54 -6.86 -25.00
C SER A 303 14.21 -7.96 -26.00
N GLN A 304 12.97 -8.04 -26.49
CA GLN A 304 12.55 -9.08 -27.42
C GLN A 304 13.20 -8.94 -28.81
N ILE A 305 13.50 -7.73 -29.25
CA ILE A 305 14.16 -7.52 -30.54
C ILE A 305 15.67 -7.81 -30.51
N GLU A 306 16.28 -7.97 -29.32
CA GLU A 306 17.70 -8.33 -29.20
C GLU A 306 18.06 -9.63 -29.91
N ASP A 307 17.13 -10.58 -29.95
CA ASP A 307 17.30 -11.89 -30.57
C ASP A 307 17.07 -11.88 -32.10
N LEU A 308 16.63 -10.74 -32.66
CA LEU A 308 16.44 -10.60 -34.11
C LEU A 308 17.78 -10.43 -34.85
N PRO A 309 17.84 -10.74 -36.17
CA PRO A 309 18.97 -10.37 -37.01
C PRO A 309 19.32 -8.90 -36.91
N GLU A 310 20.62 -8.57 -36.85
CA GLU A 310 21.15 -7.25 -36.56
C GLU A 310 20.60 -6.13 -37.49
N ASP A 311 20.41 -6.43 -38.76
CA ASP A 311 19.83 -5.52 -39.73
C ASP A 311 18.38 -5.16 -39.40
N LYS A 312 17.58 -6.17 -39.04
CA LYS A 312 16.19 -5.97 -38.61
C LYS A 312 16.09 -5.19 -37.31
N ARG A 313 16.90 -5.56 -36.31
CA ARG A 313 16.95 -4.85 -35.03
C ARG A 313 17.29 -3.37 -35.23
N LYS A 314 18.35 -3.08 -35.99
CA LYS A 314 18.76 -1.70 -36.25
C LYS A 314 17.70 -0.90 -37.00
N GLU A 315 16.94 -1.52 -37.90
CA GLU A 315 15.84 -0.87 -38.60
C GLU A 315 14.73 -0.47 -37.60
N ILE A 316 14.33 -1.37 -36.70
CA ILE A 316 13.31 -1.10 -35.67
C ILE A 316 13.81 -0.01 -34.69
N GLU A 317 15.05 -0.12 -34.23
CA GLU A 317 15.66 0.89 -33.34
C GLU A 317 15.70 2.29 -33.98
N ALA A 318 16.00 2.37 -35.28
CA ALA A 318 16.01 3.63 -36.03
C ALA A 318 14.58 4.22 -36.16
N ASP A 319 13.57 3.39 -36.37
CA ASP A 319 12.18 3.85 -36.42
C ASP A 319 11.64 4.27 -35.04
N ILE A 320 12.09 3.64 -33.96
CA ILE A 320 11.81 4.06 -32.59
C ILE A 320 12.43 5.45 -32.34
N GLU A 321 13.69 5.64 -32.72
CA GLU A 321 14.36 6.93 -32.59
C GLU A 321 13.68 8.04 -33.44
N ALA A 322 13.19 7.68 -34.61
CA ALA A 322 12.40 8.60 -35.42
C ALA A 322 11.09 9.03 -34.72
N CYS A 323 10.42 8.11 -34.00
CA CYS A 323 9.23 8.44 -33.22
C CYS A 323 9.54 9.40 -32.04
N TYR A 324 10.69 9.25 -31.38
CA TYR A 324 11.13 10.19 -30.36
C TYR A 324 11.39 11.60 -30.94
N ASN A 325 12.00 11.66 -32.13
CA ASN A 325 12.32 12.94 -32.78
C ASN A 325 11.09 13.63 -33.36
N ASP A 326 10.10 12.88 -33.80
CA ASP A 326 8.86 13.43 -34.39
C ASP A 326 7.73 13.60 -33.36
N GLY A 327 7.78 12.92 -32.22
CA GLY A 327 6.76 13.01 -31.16
C GLY A 327 6.94 14.23 -30.24
N PRO A 328 6.06 14.37 -29.22
CA PRO A 328 6.34 15.23 -28.08
C PRO A 328 7.48 14.66 -27.24
N ASP A 329 8.15 15.50 -26.46
CA ASP A 329 9.07 14.99 -25.44
C ASP A 329 8.32 14.12 -24.43
N LEU A 330 8.95 12.98 -24.03
CA LEU A 330 8.41 12.10 -23.01
C LEU A 330 8.91 12.49 -21.62
N ALA A 331 8.08 12.30 -20.61
CA ALA A 331 8.52 12.32 -19.23
C ALA A 331 9.52 11.17 -18.97
N MET A 332 10.62 11.47 -18.31
CA MET A 332 11.70 10.53 -18.05
C MET A 332 11.61 9.96 -16.63
N VAL A 333 11.83 8.66 -16.52
CA VAL A 333 12.06 7.97 -15.24
C VAL A 333 13.55 8.06 -14.88
N ASN A 334 14.42 7.92 -15.87
CA ASN A 334 15.87 8.10 -15.72
C ASN A 334 16.45 8.67 -17.01
N SER A 335 16.73 9.97 -17.02
CA SER A 335 17.24 10.66 -18.19
C SER A 335 18.63 10.19 -18.59
N ASP A 336 19.51 9.88 -17.63
CA ASP A 336 20.88 9.44 -17.90
C ASP A 336 20.93 8.09 -18.62
N LYS A 337 19.93 7.23 -18.37
CA LYS A 337 19.78 5.89 -18.98
C LYS A 337 18.82 5.88 -20.17
N GLY A 338 18.19 6.99 -20.50
CA GLY A 338 17.18 7.05 -21.56
C GLY A 338 15.87 6.30 -21.22
N ILE A 339 15.59 6.06 -19.93
CA ILE A 339 14.37 5.37 -19.51
C ILE A 339 13.22 6.37 -19.41
N THR A 340 12.25 6.22 -20.29
CA THR A 340 11.04 7.05 -20.34
C THR A 340 9.90 6.41 -19.51
N ASN A 341 8.83 7.15 -19.28
CA ASN A 341 7.66 6.63 -18.61
C ASN A 341 6.83 5.62 -19.44
N LEU A 342 7.22 5.33 -20.69
CA LEU A 342 6.64 4.27 -21.52
C LEU A 342 7.45 2.95 -21.48
N HIS A 343 8.53 2.86 -20.69
CA HIS A 343 9.37 1.66 -20.63
C HIS A 343 8.71 0.52 -19.89
N VAL A 344 8.19 0.75 -18.69
CA VAL A 344 7.51 -0.28 -17.89
C VAL A 344 6.30 0.31 -17.13
N PRO A 345 5.17 -0.41 -17.06
CA PRO A 345 3.97 0.11 -16.41
C PRO A 345 4.13 0.33 -14.90
N SER A 346 5.09 -0.32 -14.24
CA SER A 346 5.39 -0.12 -12.82
C SER A 346 6.03 1.23 -12.50
N ASP A 347 6.56 1.96 -13.48
CA ASP A 347 7.17 3.27 -13.28
C ASP A 347 6.16 4.42 -13.31
N VAL A 348 4.91 4.15 -13.69
CA VAL A 348 3.86 5.17 -13.87
C VAL A 348 2.71 5.00 -12.88
N ILE A 349 2.97 4.42 -11.72
CA ILE A 349 1.95 4.22 -10.69
C ILE A 349 1.46 5.59 -10.20
N ILE A 350 0.18 5.85 -10.49
CA ILE A 350 -0.46 7.15 -10.30
C ILE A 350 -0.35 7.69 -8.87
N ASP A 351 -0.43 6.82 -7.87
CA ASP A 351 -0.36 7.18 -6.45
C ASP A 351 0.96 7.85 -6.08
N ALA A 352 2.04 7.50 -6.75
CA ALA A 352 3.37 8.05 -6.51
C ALA A 352 3.75 9.11 -7.55
N SER A 353 3.48 8.85 -8.84
CA SER A 353 3.94 9.69 -9.94
C SER A 353 3.23 11.05 -9.99
N MET A 354 1.93 11.10 -9.72
CA MET A 354 1.18 12.37 -9.70
C MET A 354 1.55 13.26 -8.50
N PRO A 355 1.60 12.79 -7.26
CA PRO A 355 2.07 13.61 -6.14
C PRO A 355 3.52 14.09 -6.30
N ALA A 356 4.40 13.28 -6.86
CA ALA A 356 5.79 13.67 -7.14
C ALA A 356 5.86 14.82 -8.15
N MET A 357 5.08 14.74 -9.22
CA MET A 357 4.96 15.82 -10.22
C MET A 357 4.42 17.10 -9.57
N ILE A 358 3.33 17.01 -8.79
CA ILE A 358 2.72 18.16 -8.12
C ILE A 358 3.70 18.82 -7.15
N ARG A 359 4.45 18.04 -6.39
CA ARG A 359 5.48 18.54 -5.48
C ARG A 359 6.61 19.26 -6.21
N THR A 360 6.88 18.92 -7.47
CA THR A 360 7.90 19.52 -8.33
C THR A 360 7.29 20.58 -9.26
N SER A 361 6.44 21.46 -8.77
CA SER A 361 5.78 22.55 -9.51
C SER A 361 4.91 22.08 -10.69
N GLY A 362 4.42 20.87 -10.68
CA GLY A 362 3.70 20.26 -11.79
C GLY A 362 4.60 19.85 -12.95
N GLN A 363 5.91 19.79 -12.75
CA GLN A 363 6.88 19.48 -13.78
C GLN A 363 7.47 18.08 -13.60
N MET A 364 7.86 17.48 -14.71
CA MET A 364 8.63 16.23 -14.74
C MET A 364 9.96 16.45 -15.49
N TRP A 365 10.86 15.49 -15.39
CA TRP A 365 12.15 15.53 -16.05
C TRP A 365 12.03 15.17 -17.53
N ASN A 366 12.73 15.93 -18.39
CA ASN A 366 12.90 15.61 -19.80
C ASN A 366 14.23 14.89 -20.07
N LYS A 367 14.49 14.52 -21.32
CA LYS A 367 15.72 13.83 -21.75
C LYS A 367 17.02 14.57 -21.44
N ASP A 368 16.97 15.90 -21.28
CA ASP A 368 18.13 16.76 -21.01
C ASP A 368 18.35 17.01 -19.51
N ASN A 369 17.74 16.22 -18.64
CA ASN A 369 17.77 16.43 -17.18
C ASN A 369 17.25 17.81 -16.74
N LYS A 370 16.25 18.35 -17.44
CA LYS A 370 15.57 19.59 -17.10
C LYS A 370 14.12 19.33 -16.77
N THR A 371 13.55 20.11 -15.88
CA THR A 371 12.13 20.08 -15.58
C THR A 371 11.32 20.79 -16.66
N GLN A 372 10.16 20.27 -16.99
CA GLN A 372 9.29 20.78 -18.04
C GLN A 372 7.82 20.56 -17.66
N ASP A 373 6.95 21.48 -18.06
CA ASP A 373 5.52 21.34 -17.88
C ASP A 373 5.01 20.06 -18.56
N THR A 374 4.02 19.43 -17.96
CA THR A 374 3.62 18.07 -18.29
C THR A 374 2.14 17.97 -18.58
N LYS A 375 1.80 17.25 -19.65
CA LYS A 375 0.45 16.73 -19.89
C LYS A 375 0.36 15.36 -19.23
N ALA A 376 -0.34 15.29 -18.08
CA ALA A 376 -0.59 14.07 -17.36
C ALA A 376 -1.81 13.36 -17.92
N ILE A 377 -1.59 12.20 -18.54
CA ILE A 377 -2.65 11.44 -19.21
C ILE A 377 -3.16 10.38 -18.25
N ILE A 378 -4.43 10.52 -17.87
CA ILE A 378 -5.17 9.61 -17.00
C ILE A 378 -6.44 9.24 -17.76
N PRO A 379 -6.44 8.16 -18.56
CA PRO A 379 -7.52 7.89 -19.52
C PRO A 379 -8.90 7.81 -18.90
N ASP A 380 -9.08 7.03 -17.81
CA ASP A 380 -10.37 6.99 -17.12
C ASP A 380 -10.58 8.24 -16.25
N ARG A 381 -11.67 8.95 -16.46
CA ARG A 381 -11.97 10.22 -15.77
C ARG A 381 -12.53 10.07 -14.36
N SER A 382 -12.78 8.86 -13.85
CA SER A 382 -13.41 8.64 -12.54
C SER A 382 -12.80 9.50 -11.42
N TYR A 383 -11.47 9.60 -11.39
CA TYR A 383 -10.74 10.33 -10.38
C TYR A 383 -9.65 11.28 -10.91
N ALA A 384 -9.54 11.41 -12.22
CA ALA A 384 -8.58 12.32 -12.86
C ALA A 384 -8.77 13.78 -12.39
N GLY A 385 -10.01 14.17 -12.12
CA GLY A 385 -10.36 15.50 -11.64
C GLY A 385 -9.76 15.89 -10.31
N VAL A 386 -9.43 14.94 -9.44
CA VAL A 386 -8.73 15.19 -8.15
C VAL A 386 -7.36 15.82 -8.40
N TYR A 387 -6.60 15.27 -9.34
CA TYR A 387 -5.27 15.77 -9.68
C TYR A 387 -5.35 17.07 -10.48
N GLN A 388 -6.31 17.20 -11.40
CA GLN A 388 -6.53 18.45 -12.13
C GLN A 388 -6.86 19.60 -11.16
N GLU A 389 -7.76 19.36 -10.20
CA GLU A 389 -8.14 20.37 -9.21
C GLU A 389 -6.96 20.75 -8.31
N THR A 390 -6.13 19.77 -7.92
CA THR A 390 -4.91 20.00 -7.16
C THR A 390 -3.95 20.91 -7.93
N ILE A 391 -3.74 20.64 -9.22
CA ILE A 391 -2.89 21.46 -10.10
C ILE A 391 -3.43 22.88 -10.21
N GLU A 392 -4.73 23.04 -10.46
CA GLU A 392 -5.36 24.36 -10.59
C GLU A 392 -5.32 25.14 -9.28
N PHE A 393 -5.50 24.46 -8.14
CA PHE A 393 -5.37 25.10 -6.83
C PHE A 393 -3.94 25.62 -6.61
N CYS A 394 -2.92 24.82 -6.93
CA CYS A 394 -1.53 25.23 -6.81
C CYS A 394 -1.14 26.35 -7.78
N LYS A 395 -1.66 26.36 -9.02
CA LYS A 395 -1.47 27.49 -9.94
C LYS A 395 -2.04 28.80 -9.39
N GLN A 396 -3.22 28.73 -8.76
CA GLN A 396 -3.91 29.90 -8.24
C GLN A 396 -3.30 30.45 -6.94
N ASN A 397 -2.89 29.55 -6.03
CA ASN A 397 -2.52 29.85 -4.66
C ASN A 397 -1.01 29.69 -4.36
N GLY A 398 -0.25 29.12 -5.30
CA GLY A 398 1.15 28.77 -5.10
C GLY A 398 1.31 27.37 -4.44
N ALA A 399 2.56 27.03 -4.13
CA ALA A 399 2.90 25.81 -3.45
C ALA A 399 2.35 25.79 -2.01
N LEU A 400 1.93 24.60 -1.54
CA LEU A 400 1.57 24.39 -0.16
C LEU A 400 2.80 24.55 0.76
N ASN A 401 2.58 25.04 1.97
CA ASN A 401 3.64 25.19 2.95
C ASN A 401 3.57 24.08 4.03
N PRO A 402 4.48 23.10 4.02
CA PRO A 402 4.49 22.02 4.99
C PRO A 402 4.59 22.49 6.46
N ALA A 403 5.19 23.66 6.69
CA ALA A 403 5.32 24.21 8.05
C ALA A 403 4.00 24.67 8.68
N THR A 404 2.99 25.01 7.86
CA THR A 404 1.74 25.64 8.36
C THR A 404 0.47 24.94 7.93
N MET A 405 0.54 24.05 6.91
CA MET A 405 -0.66 23.39 6.38
C MET A 405 -1.29 22.41 7.38
N GLY A 406 -2.61 22.28 7.31
CA GLY A 406 -3.35 21.24 8.02
C GLY A 406 -3.15 19.85 7.43
N SER A 407 -3.92 18.89 7.88
CA SER A 407 -3.86 17.48 7.49
C SER A 407 -5.17 17.02 6.85
N VAL A 408 -5.08 16.09 5.92
CA VAL A 408 -6.23 15.33 5.41
C VAL A 408 -6.03 13.86 5.75
N SER A 409 -6.69 13.41 6.82
CA SER A 409 -6.74 12.00 7.17
C SER A 409 -7.73 11.26 6.25
N ASN A 410 -7.60 9.93 6.17
CA ASN A 410 -8.45 9.13 5.31
C ASN A 410 -9.11 7.97 6.05
N VAL A 411 -10.43 7.87 5.90
CA VAL A 411 -11.23 6.69 6.24
C VAL A 411 -11.59 5.99 4.94
N GLY A 412 -10.96 4.85 4.69
CA GLY A 412 -11.05 4.15 3.40
C GLY A 412 -11.87 2.86 3.46
N LEU A 413 -12.81 2.71 2.54
CA LEU A 413 -13.55 1.47 2.34
C LEU A 413 -12.60 0.38 1.84
N MET A 414 -12.41 -0.68 2.63
CA MET A 414 -11.41 -1.72 2.36
C MET A 414 -11.87 -3.12 2.76
N ALA A 415 -12.69 -3.24 3.80
CA ALA A 415 -13.02 -4.51 4.43
C ALA A 415 -13.65 -5.50 3.43
N GLN A 416 -13.35 -6.78 3.61
CA GLN A 416 -13.94 -7.88 2.86
C GLN A 416 -13.86 -7.72 1.33
N LYS A 417 -12.73 -7.22 0.83
CA LYS A 417 -12.52 -6.97 -0.62
C LYS A 417 -13.54 -5.99 -1.21
N ALA A 418 -13.79 -4.88 -0.55
CA ALA A 418 -14.58 -3.80 -1.13
C ALA A 418 -13.95 -3.33 -2.46
N GLU A 419 -14.44 -3.86 -3.56
CA GLU A 419 -13.90 -3.62 -4.90
C GLU A 419 -14.54 -2.38 -5.52
N GLU A 420 -13.78 -1.63 -6.31
CA GLU A 420 -14.25 -0.46 -7.01
C GLU A 420 -13.63 -0.33 -8.40
N TYR A 421 -12.74 -1.23 -8.76
CA TYR A 421 -11.88 -1.13 -9.94
C TYR A 421 -11.79 -2.41 -10.75
N GLY A 422 -12.64 -3.39 -10.48
CA GLY A 422 -12.56 -4.73 -11.06
C GLY A 422 -11.34 -5.51 -10.54
N SER A 423 -11.57 -6.68 -9.97
CA SER A 423 -10.47 -7.60 -9.65
C SER A 423 -9.97 -8.29 -10.93
N HIS A 424 -8.75 -8.80 -10.90
CA HIS A 424 -8.16 -9.51 -12.04
C HIS A 424 -8.96 -10.73 -12.51
N ASP A 425 -9.81 -11.31 -11.66
CA ASP A 425 -10.66 -12.45 -11.98
C ASP A 425 -12.05 -12.07 -12.56
N LYS A 426 -12.35 -10.78 -12.63
CA LYS A 426 -13.57 -10.19 -13.20
C LYS A 426 -13.26 -9.05 -14.17
N THR A 427 -12.06 -9.01 -14.72
CA THR A 427 -11.63 -8.06 -15.74
C THR A 427 -11.14 -8.83 -16.96
N PHE A 428 -11.63 -8.47 -18.14
CA PHE A 428 -11.39 -9.21 -19.37
C PHE A 428 -11.06 -8.26 -20.53
N GLU A 429 -10.04 -8.60 -21.32
CA GLU A 429 -9.89 -8.07 -22.66
C GLU A 429 -10.82 -8.86 -23.58
N ILE A 430 -11.67 -8.18 -24.31
CA ILE A 430 -12.74 -8.80 -25.10
C ILE A 430 -12.15 -9.42 -26.38
N PRO A 431 -12.31 -10.75 -26.58
CA PRO A 431 -11.67 -11.44 -27.71
C PRO A 431 -12.36 -11.19 -29.06
N GLU A 432 -13.65 -10.84 -29.08
CA GLU A 432 -14.41 -10.54 -30.29
C GLU A 432 -15.66 -9.70 -29.97
N ALA A 433 -16.17 -9.01 -30.98
CA ALA A 433 -17.32 -8.13 -30.86
C ALA A 433 -18.61 -8.86 -30.45
N GLY A 434 -19.41 -8.25 -29.59
CA GLY A 434 -20.65 -8.83 -29.09
C GLY A 434 -21.31 -8.01 -28.01
N THR A 435 -21.99 -8.72 -27.10
CA THR A 435 -22.62 -8.14 -25.91
C THR A 435 -22.18 -8.93 -24.69
N VAL A 436 -21.60 -8.26 -23.71
CA VAL A 436 -21.32 -8.87 -22.39
C VAL A 436 -22.53 -8.68 -21.50
N GLU A 437 -23.07 -9.79 -20.99
CA GLU A 437 -24.18 -9.79 -20.05
C GLU A 437 -23.80 -10.40 -18.72
N VAL A 438 -24.31 -9.81 -17.63
CA VAL A 438 -24.30 -10.37 -16.29
C VAL A 438 -25.72 -10.82 -15.99
N THR A 439 -25.90 -12.12 -15.76
CA THR A 439 -27.23 -12.72 -15.51
C THR A 439 -27.28 -13.38 -14.14
N ASP A 440 -28.41 -13.25 -13.44
CA ASP A 440 -28.67 -13.90 -12.16
C ASP A 440 -29.09 -15.38 -12.32
N ALA A 441 -29.20 -16.09 -11.20
CA ALA A 441 -29.64 -17.49 -11.19
C ALA A 441 -31.05 -17.74 -11.75
N SER A 442 -31.88 -16.69 -11.83
CA SER A 442 -33.23 -16.74 -12.42
C SER A 442 -33.24 -16.42 -13.93
N GLY A 443 -32.06 -16.07 -14.49
CA GLY A 443 -31.92 -15.70 -15.90
C GLY A 443 -32.23 -14.22 -16.20
N ASN A 444 -32.38 -13.39 -15.17
CA ASN A 444 -32.56 -11.94 -15.38
C ASN A 444 -31.21 -11.30 -15.74
N VAL A 445 -31.21 -10.43 -16.75
CA VAL A 445 -30.03 -9.64 -17.12
C VAL A 445 -29.91 -8.46 -16.17
N LEU A 446 -28.84 -8.45 -15.37
CA LEU A 446 -28.51 -7.37 -14.45
C LEU A 446 -27.75 -6.25 -15.14
N PHE A 447 -26.76 -6.61 -15.97
CA PHE A 447 -26.00 -5.68 -16.80
C PHE A 447 -25.87 -6.21 -18.23
N SER A 448 -25.80 -5.30 -19.18
CA SER A 448 -25.56 -5.59 -20.58
C SER A 448 -24.75 -4.44 -21.20
N HIS A 449 -23.62 -4.76 -21.87
CA HIS A 449 -22.76 -3.81 -22.57
C HIS A 449 -22.42 -4.34 -23.96
N GLU A 450 -22.66 -3.52 -24.97
CA GLU A 450 -22.10 -3.76 -26.30
C GLU A 450 -20.58 -3.57 -26.24
N VAL A 451 -19.83 -4.48 -26.86
CA VAL A 451 -18.37 -4.50 -26.83
C VAL A 451 -17.79 -4.83 -28.20
N GLU A 452 -16.63 -4.28 -28.51
CA GLU A 452 -15.83 -4.61 -29.68
C GLU A 452 -14.55 -5.39 -29.24
N GLN A 453 -13.88 -6.00 -30.22
CA GLN A 453 -12.64 -6.70 -29.96
C GLN A 453 -11.57 -5.77 -29.37
N GLY A 454 -10.94 -6.19 -28.29
CA GLY A 454 -9.90 -5.44 -27.58
C GLY A 454 -10.44 -4.46 -26.53
N ASP A 455 -11.76 -4.30 -26.41
CA ASP A 455 -12.37 -3.53 -25.32
C ASP A 455 -12.02 -4.19 -23.98
N ILE A 456 -11.94 -3.37 -22.93
CA ILE A 456 -11.66 -3.85 -21.57
C ILE A 456 -12.96 -3.78 -20.77
N TRP A 457 -13.50 -4.93 -20.40
CA TRP A 457 -14.71 -5.03 -19.58
C TRP A 457 -14.36 -5.51 -18.17
N ARG A 458 -14.98 -4.90 -17.16
CA ARG A 458 -14.75 -5.28 -15.76
C ARG A 458 -16.02 -5.22 -14.91
N MET A 459 -16.05 -6.03 -13.84
CA MET A 459 -17.08 -6.03 -12.81
C MET A 459 -16.47 -5.87 -11.44
N CYS A 460 -17.16 -5.15 -10.55
CA CYS A 460 -16.80 -4.94 -9.16
C CYS A 460 -17.92 -5.38 -8.22
N GLN A 461 -17.57 -5.61 -6.95
CA GLN A 461 -18.52 -5.96 -5.90
C GLN A 461 -18.11 -5.38 -4.55
N VAL A 462 -19.07 -4.86 -3.80
CA VAL A 462 -18.87 -4.34 -2.44
C VAL A 462 -19.99 -4.87 -1.54
N LYS A 463 -19.64 -5.60 -0.50
CA LYS A 463 -20.59 -6.11 0.48
C LYS A 463 -21.18 -4.98 1.34
N ASP A 464 -22.38 -5.21 1.87
CA ASP A 464 -23.10 -4.21 2.66
C ASP A 464 -22.47 -3.93 4.03
N ALA A 465 -22.04 -4.98 4.75
CA ALA A 465 -21.44 -4.84 6.08
C ALA A 465 -20.20 -3.93 6.12
N PRO A 466 -19.24 -4.03 5.18
CA PRO A 466 -18.14 -3.07 5.07
C PRO A 466 -18.57 -1.62 4.87
N ILE A 467 -19.62 -1.38 4.07
CA ILE A 467 -20.13 -0.02 3.82
C ILE A 467 -20.73 0.55 5.10
N LYS A 468 -21.52 -0.24 5.84
CA LYS A 468 -22.12 0.17 7.10
C LYS A 468 -21.05 0.52 8.16
N ASP A 469 -19.99 -0.31 8.27
CA ASP A 469 -18.86 -0.05 9.16
C ASP A 469 -18.06 1.19 8.74
N TRP A 470 -17.84 1.39 7.45
CA TRP A 470 -17.16 2.56 6.89
C TRP A 470 -17.87 3.88 7.25
N VAL A 471 -19.21 3.92 7.14
CA VAL A 471 -20.01 5.07 7.57
C VAL A 471 -19.85 5.33 9.06
N LYS A 472 -19.95 4.27 9.90
CA LYS A 472 -19.73 4.35 11.35
C LYS A 472 -18.35 4.92 11.67
N LEU A 473 -17.31 4.47 10.99
CA LEU A 473 -15.94 4.92 11.20
C LEU A 473 -15.77 6.40 10.84
N GLY A 474 -16.37 6.85 9.73
CA GLY A 474 -16.39 8.28 9.35
C GLY A 474 -17.05 9.15 10.41
N VAL A 475 -18.19 8.73 10.94
CA VAL A 475 -18.89 9.44 12.04
C VAL A 475 -18.03 9.46 13.30
N ASN A 476 -17.45 8.32 13.69
CA ASN A 476 -16.60 8.25 14.89
C ASN A 476 -15.38 9.18 14.78
N ARG A 477 -14.73 9.21 13.62
CA ARG A 477 -13.61 10.12 13.39
C ARG A 477 -14.01 11.60 13.51
N ALA A 478 -15.21 11.97 12.97
CA ALA A 478 -15.74 13.32 13.14
C ALA A 478 -16.00 13.67 14.63
N LYS A 479 -16.56 12.73 15.41
CA LYS A 479 -16.77 12.89 16.86
C LYS A 479 -15.45 13.07 17.62
N ASP A 480 -14.48 12.22 17.33
CA ASP A 480 -13.19 12.19 18.06
C ASP A 480 -12.35 13.45 17.81
N THR A 481 -12.45 14.04 16.62
CA THR A 481 -11.57 15.14 16.21
C THR A 481 -12.27 16.49 16.15
N GLY A 482 -13.60 16.52 16.01
CA GLY A 482 -14.36 17.74 15.72
C GLY A 482 -14.16 18.29 14.30
N ASN A 483 -13.43 17.58 13.44
CA ASN A 483 -13.18 17.99 12.07
C ASN A 483 -14.30 17.56 11.11
N PRO A 484 -14.51 18.27 10.00
CA PRO A 484 -15.44 17.85 8.96
C PRO A 484 -15.07 16.46 8.42
N ALA A 485 -16.06 15.58 8.30
CA ALA A 485 -15.94 14.31 7.59
C ALA A 485 -16.64 14.42 6.23
N VAL A 486 -15.89 14.28 5.16
CA VAL A 486 -16.39 14.43 3.80
C VAL A 486 -16.40 13.09 3.10
N PHE A 487 -17.56 12.59 2.73
CA PHE A 487 -17.73 11.45 1.83
C PHE A 487 -17.48 11.91 0.38
N TRP A 488 -16.43 11.37 -0.23
CA TRP A 488 -16.03 11.71 -1.61
C TRP A 488 -16.81 10.85 -2.59
N LEU A 489 -18.02 11.26 -2.94
CA LEU A 489 -18.94 10.49 -3.78
C LEU A 489 -19.57 11.40 -4.85
N ASP A 490 -19.48 10.97 -6.10
CA ASP A 490 -20.04 11.66 -7.26
C ASP A 490 -21.46 11.17 -7.55
N SER A 491 -22.45 12.04 -7.39
CA SER A 491 -23.85 11.71 -7.71
C SER A 491 -24.12 11.43 -9.20
N ASN A 492 -23.16 11.73 -10.08
CA ASN A 492 -23.26 11.44 -11.51
C ASN A 492 -22.61 10.09 -11.88
N ARG A 493 -21.89 9.45 -10.95
CA ARG A 493 -21.30 8.15 -11.15
C ARG A 493 -22.23 7.05 -10.62
N SER A 494 -22.47 6.01 -11.41
CA SER A 494 -23.43 4.95 -11.05
C SER A 494 -23.10 4.25 -9.74
N HIS A 495 -21.85 3.83 -9.53
CA HIS A 495 -21.37 3.22 -8.29
C HIS A 495 -21.58 4.14 -7.08
N ASP A 496 -21.16 5.39 -7.18
CA ASP A 496 -21.27 6.35 -6.10
C ASP A 496 -22.73 6.69 -5.77
N THR A 497 -23.62 6.65 -6.75
CA THR A 497 -25.06 6.82 -6.53
C THR A 497 -25.63 5.75 -5.59
N GLU A 498 -25.23 4.50 -5.75
CA GLU A 498 -25.61 3.41 -4.83
C GLU A 498 -25.00 3.61 -3.44
N LEU A 499 -23.73 4.00 -3.35
CA LEU A 499 -23.09 4.32 -2.07
C LEU A 499 -23.73 5.52 -1.37
N ILE A 500 -24.10 6.57 -2.09
CA ILE A 500 -24.82 7.73 -1.51
C ILE A 500 -26.14 7.32 -0.86
N LYS A 501 -26.89 6.42 -1.47
CA LYS A 501 -28.13 5.87 -0.89
C LYS A 501 -27.84 5.18 0.45
N LYS A 502 -26.82 4.33 0.48
CA LYS A 502 -26.39 3.60 1.71
C LYS A 502 -25.84 4.53 2.78
N VAL A 503 -25.02 5.51 2.42
CA VAL A 503 -24.51 6.51 3.36
C VAL A 503 -25.66 7.27 4.02
N LYS A 504 -26.62 7.76 3.23
CA LYS A 504 -27.80 8.46 3.75
C LYS A 504 -28.66 7.58 4.65
N GLU A 505 -28.75 6.27 4.37
CA GLU A 505 -29.48 5.32 5.20
C GLU A 505 -28.74 5.07 6.50
N TYR A 506 -27.46 4.73 6.45
CA TYR A 506 -26.68 4.35 7.64
C TYR A 506 -26.33 5.50 8.56
N LEU A 507 -26.25 6.73 8.06
CA LEU A 507 -26.11 7.93 8.91
C LEU A 507 -27.26 8.07 9.91
N LYS A 508 -28.46 7.54 9.61
CA LYS A 508 -29.61 7.57 10.54
C LYS A 508 -29.39 6.71 11.79
N ASP A 509 -28.51 5.73 11.72
CA ASP A 509 -28.14 4.87 12.84
C ASP A 509 -27.22 5.56 13.86
N HIS A 510 -26.77 6.78 13.59
CA HIS A 510 -25.79 7.51 14.38
C HIS A 510 -26.30 8.88 14.81
N ASP A 511 -25.93 9.28 16.04
CA ASP A 511 -26.12 10.66 16.46
C ASP A 511 -25.05 11.54 15.78
N THR A 512 -25.50 12.36 14.82
CA THR A 512 -24.66 13.29 14.06
C THR A 512 -24.87 14.75 14.46
N ASN A 513 -25.60 15.02 15.55
CA ASN A 513 -25.86 16.37 16.01
C ASN A 513 -24.54 17.10 16.33
N GLY A 514 -24.36 18.28 15.76
CA GLY A 514 -23.17 19.10 15.94
C GLY A 514 -21.94 18.64 15.15
N LEU A 515 -22.05 17.59 14.33
CA LEU A 515 -20.97 17.14 13.45
C LEU A 515 -21.13 17.77 12.06
N ASP A 516 -20.00 18.13 11.45
CA ASP A 516 -19.96 18.55 10.04
C ASP A 516 -19.67 17.32 9.16
N ILE A 517 -20.74 16.71 8.65
CA ILE A 517 -20.66 15.55 7.76
C ILE A 517 -21.22 15.96 6.39
N ARG A 518 -20.42 15.77 5.35
CA ARG A 518 -20.74 16.19 3.99
C ARG A 518 -20.63 15.04 3.01
N ILE A 519 -21.38 15.14 1.91
CA ILE A 519 -21.20 14.33 0.70
C ILE A 519 -20.87 15.31 -0.42
N MET A 520 -19.70 15.16 -1.03
CA MET A 520 -19.22 16.05 -2.09
C MET A 520 -18.60 15.23 -3.20
N ASN A 521 -18.73 15.67 -4.45
CA ASN A 521 -17.99 15.01 -5.53
C ASN A 521 -16.47 15.19 -5.34
N PRO A 522 -15.64 14.30 -5.93
CA PRO A 522 -14.20 14.32 -5.69
C PRO A 522 -13.50 15.65 -6.00
N VAL A 523 -13.94 16.39 -7.03
CA VAL A 523 -13.35 17.68 -7.39
C VAL A 523 -13.66 18.75 -6.34
N GLU A 524 -14.93 18.86 -5.94
CA GLU A 524 -15.35 19.81 -4.89
C GLU A 524 -14.71 19.46 -3.53
N ALA A 525 -14.63 18.17 -3.20
CA ALA A 525 -14.00 17.70 -1.98
C ALA A 525 -12.48 17.99 -1.95
N THR A 526 -11.82 17.90 -3.10
CA THR A 526 -10.41 18.29 -3.26
C THR A 526 -10.24 19.77 -2.97
N ARG A 527 -11.01 20.65 -3.62
CA ARG A 527 -10.93 22.09 -3.38
C ARG A 527 -11.23 22.44 -1.93
N PHE A 528 -12.30 21.92 -1.36
CA PHE A 528 -12.66 22.11 0.05
C PHE A 528 -11.52 21.71 1.01
N SER A 529 -10.89 20.56 0.74
CA SER A 529 -9.77 20.10 1.56
C SER A 529 -8.55 21.01 1.44
N PHE A 530 -8.20 21.48 0.23
CA PHE A 530 -7.08 22.42 0.03
C PHE A 530 -7.33 23.78 0.65
N GLU A 531 -8.55 24.34 0.54
CA GLU A 531 -8.91 25.61 1.18
C GLU A 531 -8.73 25.54 2.70
N ARG A 532 -9.07 24.42 3.32
CA ARG A 532 -8.89 24.22 4.76
C ARG A 532 -7.45 24.02 5.19
N ILE A 533 -6.70 23.19 4.47
CA ILE A 533 -5.31 22.89 4.86
C ILE A 533 -4.38 24.09 4.72
N VAL A 534 -4.61 25.02 3.79
CA VAL A 534 -3.82 26.26 3.72
C VAL A 534 -4.10 27.21 4.89
N GLU A 535 -5.27 27.06 5.54
CA GLU A 535 -5.61 27.76 6.79
C GLU A 535 -5.11 27.00 8.04
N GLY A 536 -4.38 25.90 7.88
CA GLY A 536 -3.91 25.06 9.00
C GLY A 536 -5.00 24.19 9.63
N LYS A 537 -6.15 23.99 8.95
CA LYS A 537 -7.29 23.22 9.44
C LYS A 537 -7.31 21.82 8.84
N ASP A 538 -7.67 20.83 9.65
CA ASP A 538 -7.75 19.43 9.25
C ASP A 538 -9.11 19.07 8.64
N THR A 539 -9.11 18.03 7.79
CA THR A 539 -10.30 17.44 7.18
C THR A 539 -10.18 15.91 7.21
N ILE A 540 -11.31 15.22 7.34
CA ILE A 540 -11.37 13.76 7.22
C ILE A 540 -11.96 13.44 5.85
N SER A 541 -11.17 12.83 4.97
CA SER A 541 -11.67 12.25 3.73
C SER A 541 -12.23 10.87 3.99
N VAL A 542 -13.49 10.62 3.60
CA VAL A 542 -14.16 9.33 3.72
C VAL A 542 -14.40 8.82 2.31
N THR A 543 -13.63 7.80 1.90
CA THR A 543 -13.49 7.45 0.48
C THR A 543 -13.69 5.97 0.19
N GLY A 544 -14.07 5.67 -1.05
CA GLY A 544 -14.01 4.33 -1.61
C GLY A 544 -12.58 3.79 -1.70
N ASN A 545 -12.46 2.59 -2.24
CA ASN A 545 -11.20 1.84 -2.23
C ASN A 545 -10.10 2.50 -3.08
N VAL A 546 -10.43 3.03 -4.26
CA VAL A 546 -9.43 3.64 -5.15
C VAL A 546 -8.95 4.99 -4.63
N LEU A 547 -9.88 5.89 -4.27
CA LEU A 547 -9.52 7.19 -3.69
C LEU A 547 -8.78 7.04 -2.36
N ARG A 548 -9.07 6.02 -1.57
CA ARG A 548 -8.27 5.70 -0.39
C ARG A 548 -6.77 5.67 -0.73
N ASP A 549 -6.40 4.92 -1.76
CA ASP A 549 -5.00 4.79 -2.17
C ASP A 549 -4.45 6.10 -2.73
N TYR A 550 -5.22 6.81 -3.56
CA TYR A 550 -4.77 8.08 -4.15
C TYR A 550 -4.53 9.15 -3.08
N LEU A 551 -5.47 9.32 -2.16
CA LEU A 551 -5.38 10.39 -1.16
C LEU A 551 -4.40 10.09 -0.02
N THR A 552 -4.16 8.81 0.29
CA THR A 552 -3.17 8.41 1.31
C THR A 552 -1.71 8.49 0.81
N ASP A 553 -1.52 8.84 -0.45
CA ASP A 553 -0.24 9.25 -1.01
C ASP A 553 -0.20 10.75 -1.32
N LEU A 554 -1.23 11.31 -1.98
CA LEU A 554 -1.26 12.70 -2.39
C LEU A 554 -1.05 13.65 -1.21
N PHE A 555 -1.93 13.62 -0.20
CA PHE A 555 -1.84 14.57 0.92
C PHE A 555 -0.58 14.35 1.76
N PRO A 556 -0.20 13.13 2.17
CA PRO A 556 1.02 12.92 2.95
C PRO A 556 2.31 13.32 2.24
N ILE A 557 2.41 13.09 0.94
CA ILE A 557 3.59 13.52 0.16
C ILE A 557 3.72 15.04 0.16
N LEU A 558 2.60 15.76 0.05
CA LEU A 558 2.57 17.23 0.13
C LEU A 558 2.78 17.75 1.55
N GLU A 559 2.28 17.05 2.56
CA GLU A 559 2.28 17.46 3.97
C GLU A 559 3.60 17.12 4.69
N VAL A 560 4.04 15.87 4.60
CA VAL A 560 5.21 15.37 5.35
C VAL A 560 6.35 14.86 4.45
N GLY A 561 6.22 15.05 3.15
CA GLY A 561 7.26 14.72 2.16
C GLY A 561 7.29 13.25 1.74
N THR A 562 6.48 12.40 2.35
CA THR A 562 6.42 10.95 2.06
C THR A 562 5.13 10.35 2.61
N SER A 563 4.60 9.33 1.93
CA SER A 563 3.51 8.49 2.46
C SER A 563 4.01 7.33 3.33
N ALA A 564 5.31 7.04 3.31
CA ALA A 564 5.91 5.91 4.03
C ALA A 564 5.87 6.03 5.57
N LYS A 565 5.65 7.23 6.09
CA LYS A 565 5.57 7.51 7.53
C LYS A 565 4.14 7.71 8.04
N MET A 566 3.15 7.32 7.25
CA MET A 566 1.75 7.37 7.66
C MET A 566 1.42 6.28 8.65
N LEU A 567 0.53 6.61 9.58
CA LEU A 567 -0.06 5.66 10.48
C LEU A 567 -1.17 4.90 9.74
N SER A 568 -1.08 3.56 9.70
CA SER A 568 -2.04 2.68 9.06
C SER A 568 -2.76 1.84 10.11
N ILE A 569 -3.97 2.27 10.48
CA ILE A 569 -4.84 1.58 11.43
C ILE A 569 -5.96 0.90 10.65
N VAL A 570 -6.29 -0.32 11.02
CA VAL A 570 -7.50 -1.01 10.59
C VAL A 570 -8.36 -1.26 11.83
N PRO A 571 -9.29 -0.35 12.16
CA PRO A 571 -10.31 -0.62 13.15
C PRO A 571 -11.13 -1.81 12.67
N LEU A 572 -11.05 -2.94 13.39
CA LEU A 572 -11.72 -4.17 12.99
C LEU A 572 -13.21 -4.05 13.23
N MET A 573 -14.04 -4.59 12.33
CA MET A 573 -15.51 -4.40 12.36
C MET A 573 -16.16 -4.85 13.67
N ASN A 574 -15.56 -5.82 14.37
CA ASN A 574 -16.04 -6.33 15.66
C ASN A 574 -15.42 -5.65 16.88
N GLY A 575 -14.68 -4.54 16.70
CA GLY A 575 -14.21 -3.68 17.79
C GLY A 575 -12.73 -3.83 18.15
N GLY A 576 -12.02 -4.81 17.60
CA GLY A 576 -10.57 -4.93 17.77
C GLY A 576 -9.79 -3.95 16.91
N GLY A 577 -8.46 -4.00 17.00
CA GLY A 577 -7.55 -3.16 16.21
C GLY A 577 -6.44 -3.97 15.55
N LEU A 578 -6.15 -3.63 14.30
CA LEU A 578 -4.97 -4.06 13.55
C LEU A 578 -4.13 -2.80 13.24
N PHE A 579 -2.87 -2.83 13.65
CA PHE A 579 -1.93 -1.72 13.52
C PHE A 579 -0.81 -2.17 12.60
N GLU A 580 -0.82 -1.66 11.36
CA GLU A 580 0.14 -2.05 10.33
C GLU A 580 1.34 -1.11 10.36
N THR A 581 2.53 -1.68 10.30
CA THR A 581 3.77 -0.94 10.13
C THR A 581 4.09 -0.78 8.64
N GLY A 582 5.05 0.08 8.29
CA GLY A 582 5.31 0.51 6.91
C GLY A 582 5.56 -0.61 5.87
N ALA A 583 5.97 -0.21 4.68
CA ALA A 583 6.25 -1.14 3.57
C ALA A 583 7.62 -1.80 3.69
N GLY A 584 7.73 -3.07 3.29
CA GLY A 584 8.95 -3.88 3.35
C GLY A 584 9.78 -3.94 2.06
N GLY A 585 9.54 -3.08 1.06
CA GLY A 585 10.17 -3.17 -0.26
C GLY A 585 11.71 -3.08 -0.27
N SER A 586 12.32 -2.38 0.69
CA SER A 586 13.78 -2.29 0.84
C SER A 586 14.38 -3.35 1.76
N ALA A 587 13.56 -4.19 2.41
CA ALA A 587 14.01 -5.14 3.42
C ALA A 587 15.11 -6.12 2.93
N PRO A 588 15.05 -6.69 1.71
CA PRO A 588 16.11 -7.58 1.22
C PRO A 588 17.49 -6.93 1.18
N LYS A 589 17.57 -5.66 0.75
CA LYS A 589 18.85 -4.92 0.72
C LYS A 589 19.42 -4.63 2.10
N HIS A 590 18.55 -4.45 3.09
CA HIS A 590 18.96 -4.26 4.48
C HIS A 590 19.48 -5.57 5.10
N VAL A 591 18.88 -6.71 4.77
CA VAL A 591 19.38 -8.02 5.15
C VAL A 591 20.75 -8.27 4.53
N GLN A 592 20.91 -7.97 3.24
CA GLN A 592 22.20 -8.11 2.55
C GLN A 592 23.31 -7.32 3.27
N GLN A 593 23.07 -6.05 3.58
CA GLN A 593 24.07 -5.24 4.30
C GLN A 593 24.36 -5.80 5.71
N PHE A 594 23.35 -6.31 6.42
CA PHE A 594 23.57 -6.94 7.71
C PHE A 594 24.43 -8.20 7.61
N MET A 595 24.19 -9.04 6.60
CA MET A 595 25.02 -10.24 6.36
C MET A 595 26.46 -9.90 5.98
N GLU A 596 26.67 -8.86 5.19
CA GLU A 596 27.98 -8.46 4.69
C GLU A 596 28.79 -7.66 5.73
N GLU A 597 28.14 -6.80 6.49
CA GLU A 597 28.77 -5.77 7.32
C GLU A 597 28.32 -5.76 8.79
N GLY A 598 27.41 -6.65 9.21
CA GLY A 598 26.87 -6.65 10.57
C GLY A 598 26.11 -5.36 10.93
N HIS A 599 25.67 -4.59 9.94
CA HIS A 599 25.01 -3.29 10.07
C HIS A 599 23.58 -3.35 9.53
N LEU A 600 22.59 -3.15 10.41
CA LEU A 600 21.17 -3.14 10.02
C LEU A 600 20.65 -1.71 9.93
N ARG A 601 20.39 -1.23 8.72
CA ARG A 601 19.84 0.12 8.47
C ARG A 601 18.32 0.19 8.40
N TRP A 602 17.60 -0.87 8.79
CA TRP A 602 16.14 -0.83 8.88
C TRP A 602 15.67 0.23 9.87
N ASP A 603 14.75 1.11 9.45
CA ASP A 603 14.15 2.13 10.33
C ASP A 603 12.84 1.60 10.89
N SER A 604 12.81 1.35 12.19
CA SER A 604 11.65 0.85 12.93
C SER A 604 10.65 1.94 13.34
N LEU A 605 10.69 3.11 12.71
CA LEU A 605 9.75 4.20 13.02
C LEU A 605 8.28 3.75 12.89
N GLY A 606 7.96 2.96 11.86
CA GLY A 606 6.62 2.40 11.66
C GLY A 606 6.17 1.54 12.84
N GLU A 607 7.07 0.72 13.38
CA GLU A 607 6.83 -0.13 14.56
C GLU A 607 6.59 0.71 15.81
N PHE A 608 7.35 1.80 16.02
CA PHE A 608 7.17 2.70 17.14
C PHE A 608 5.77 3.35 17.11
N LEU A 609 5.39 3.86 15.96
CA LEU A 609 4.09 4.51 15.74
C LEU A 609 2.92 3.53 15.91
N ALA A 610 3.03 2.33 15.35
CA ALA A 610 2.02 1.30 15.48
C ALA A 610 1.85 0.82 16.93
N LEU A 611 2.96 0.65 17.67
CA LEU A 611 2.92 0.27 19.07
C LEU A 611 2.24 1.33 19.94
N ALA A 612 2.51 2.60 19.72
CA ALA A 612 1.90 3.69 20.48
C ALA A 612 0.37 3.69 20.37
N VAL A 613 -0.18 3.55 19.15
CA VAL A 613 -1.63 3.48 18.95
C VAL A 613 -2.24 2.15 19.41
N SER A 614 -1.49 1.06 19.32
CA SER A 614 -1.89 -0.23 19.88
C SER A 614 -2.07 -0.16 21.40
N LEU A 615 -1.16 0.50 22.11
CA LEU A 615 -1.25 0.74 23.56
C LEU A 615 -2.44 1.62 23.92
N ASP A 616 -2.69 2.70 23.17
CA ASP A 616 -3.85 3.58 23.39
C ASP A 616 -5.18 2.82 23.18
N HIS A 617 -5.28 2.06 22.08
CA HIS A 617 -6.44 1.23 21.80
C HIS A 617 -6.68 0.18 22.89
N LEU A 618 -5.64 -0.51 23.31
CA LEU A 618 -5.70 -1.52 24.36
C LEU A 618 -6.15 -0.88 25.69
N GLY A 619 -5.56 0.26 26.04
CA GLY A 619 -5.92 0.99 27.26
C GLY A 619 -7.37 1.39 27.29
N LYS A 620 -7.93 1.89 26.19
CA LYS A 620 -9.35 2.23 26.05
C LYS A 620 -10.26 1.00 26.07
N THR A 621 -9.87 -0.06 25.40
CA THR A 621 -10.67 -1.31 25.27
C THR A 621 -10.77 -2.05 26.61
N PHE A 622 -9.70 -2.10 27.39
CA PHE A 622 -9.62 -2.88 28.63
C PHE A 622 -9.65 -2.02 29.90
N GLY A 623 -9.76 -0.69 29.79
CA GLY A 623 -9.71 0.23 30.92
C GLY A 623 -8.33 0.27 31.61
N ASN A 624 -7.25 0.11 30.86
CA ASN A 624 -5.88 0.11 31.37
C ASN A 624 -5.23 1.50 31.18
N GLU A 625 -5.34 2.34 32.21
CA GLU A 625 -4.78 3.70 32.22
C GLU A 625 -3.25 3.71 31.99
N ARG A 626 -2.52 2.72 32.54
CA ARG A 626 -1.07 2.63 32.36
C ARG A 626 -0.68 2.39 30.90
N ALA A 627 -1.44 1.59 30.16
CA ALA A 627 -1.22 1.40 28.74
C ALA A 627 -1.39 2.71 27.95
N ILE A 628 -2.38 3.54 28.30
CA ILE A 628 -2.58 4.86 27.69
C ILE A 628 -1.37 5.77 27.99
N ILE A 629 -0.88 5.77 29.23
CA ILE A 629 0.30 6.54 29.61
C ILE A 629 1.54 6.08 28.83
N LEU A 630 1.76 4.76 28.71
CA LEU A 630 2.85 4.20 27.92
C LEU A 630 2.79 4.64 26.44
N GLY A 631 1.62 4.57 25.83
CA GLY A 631 1.41 4.97 24.43
C GLY A 631 1.69 6.47 24.22
N ALA A 632 1.17 7.34 25.10
CA ALA A 632 1.42 8.78 25.02
C ALA A 632 2.91 9.14 25.24
N ALA A 633 3.57 8.44 26.17
CA ALA A 633 5.00 8.62 26.39
C ALA A 633 5.84 8.14 25.21
N LEU A 634 5.41 7.06 24.52
CA LEU A 634 6.07 6.57 23.31
C LEU A 634 5.94 7.55 22.14
N ASP A 635 4.79 8.20 21.97
CA ASP A 635 4.62 9.26 20.97
C ASP A 635 5.57 10.43 21.23
N ASN A 636 5.70 10.87 22.49
CA ASN A 636 6.64 11.93 22.87
C ASN A 636 8.10 11.51 22.64
N ALA A 637 8.44 10.25 22.97
CA ALA A 637 9.77 9.68 22.70
C ALA A 637 10.07 9.64 21.19
N THR A 638 9.09 9.29 20.38
CA THR A 638 9.22 9.26 18.92
C THR A 638 9.43 10.66 18.35
N SER A 639 8.75 11.68 18.88
CA SER A 639 9.00 13.08 18.49
C SER A 639 10.45 13.48 18.79
N LYS A 640 10.95 13.20 20.01
CA LYS A 640 12.35 13.46 20.38
C LYS A 640 13.34 12.67 19.52
N PHE A 641 13.03 11.40 19.24
CA PHE A 641 13.84 10.54 18.37
C PHE A 641 14.04 11.15 16.98
N LEU A 642 12.98 11.70 16.40
CA LEU A 642 13.05 12.38 15.09
C LEU A 642 13.83 13.70 15.19
N ASP A 643 13.54 14.53 16.18
CA ASP A 643 14.22 15.83 16.39
C ASP A 643 15.73 15.65 16.60
N GLU A 644 16.16 14.62 17.32
CA GLU A 644 17.56 14.28 17.60
C GLU A 644 18.23 13.44 16.49
N ASN A 645 17.52 13.18 15.38
CA ASN A 645 18.02 12.43 14.21
C ASN A 645 18.63 11.07 14.58
N LYS A 646 17.88 10.24 15.30
CA LYS A 646 18.33 8.91 15.76
C LYS A 646 17.93 7.76 14.85
N SER A 647 17.46 8.03 13.63
CA SER A 647 17.23 7.01 12.59
C SER A 647 18.52 6.33 12.17
N PRO A 648 18.46 5.06 11.70
CA PRO A 648 19.66 4.32 11.28
C PRO A 648 20.40 5.00 10.12
N SER A 649 21.73 5.10 10.24
CA SER A 649 22.61 5.53 9.16
C SER A 649 22.74 4.46 8.08
N ARG A 650 23.15 4.89 6.87
CA ARG A 650 23.53 3.98 5.80
C ARG A 650 24.95 3.41 5.94
N LYS A 651 25.77 4.05 6.78
CA LYS A 651 27.21 3.77 6.92
C LYS A 651 27.48 2.86 8.10
N VAL A 652 28.32 1.86 7.86
CA VAL A 652 28.88 0.99 8.91
C VAL A 652 29.67 1.83 9.92
N ASN A 653 29.68 1.38 11.17
CA ASN A 653 30.29 2.07 12.32
C ASN A 653 29.61 3.39 12.71
N GLU A 654 28.42 3.64 12.21
CA GLU A 654 27.52 4.68 12.67
C GLU A 654 26.27 4.03 13.33
N ILE A 655 25.33 4.85 13.77
CA ILE A 655 24.08 4.36 14.37
C ILE A 655 23.33 3.44 13.39
N ASP A 656 22.97 2.25 13.84
CA ASP A 656 22.13 1.31 13.10
C ASP A 656 20.78 1.09 13.80
N ASN A 657 19.99 0.10 13.36
CA ASN A 657 18.70 -0.24 13.95
C ASN A 657 18.77 -0.47 15.47
N ARG A 658 19.81 -1.15 15.96
CA ARG A 658 20.02 -1.44 17.39
C ARG A 658 20.26 -0.15 18.19
N GLY A 659 21.10 0.74 17.67
CA GLY A 659 21.33 2.06 18.26
C GLY A 659 20.07 2.93 18.27
N SER A 660 19.29 2.90 17.20
CA SER A 660 18.01 3.58 17.14
C SER A 660 17.03 3.08 18.20
N HIS A 661 16.96 1.77 18.41
CA HIS A 661 16.14 1.16 19.49
C HIS A 661 16.59 1.58 20.88
N PHE A 662 17.90 1.66 21.11
CA PHE A 662 18.45 2.15 22.38
C PHE A 662 18.01 3.60 22.65
N TYR A 663 18.16 4.49 21.68
CA TYR A 663 17.73 5.90 21.87
C TYR A 663 16.23 6.03 22.06
N LEU A 664 15.42 5.27 21.33
CA LEU A 664 13.97 5.25 21.56
C LEU A 664 13.66 4.80 22.99
N ALA A 665 14.28 3.71 23.49
CA ALA A 665 14.06 3.20 24.83
C ALA A 665 14.45 4.25 25.89
N MET A 666 15.59 4.91 25.70
CA MET A 666 16.03 6.00 26.61
C MET A 666 15.03 7.15 26.64
N TYR A 667 14.58 7.63 25.48
CA TYR A 667 13.61 8.73 25.39
C TYR A 667 12.23 8.32 25.89
N TRP A 668 11.82 7.07 25.71
CA TRP A 668 10.58 6.54 26.26
C TRP A 668 10.63 6.47 27.80
N ALA A 669 11.74 6.00 28.36
CA ALA A 669 11.97 6.02 29.81
C ALA A 669 11.99 7.46 30.36
N GLU A 670 12.64 8.41 29.68
CA GLU A 670 12.62 9.84 30.07
C GLU A 670 11.22 10.42 30.05
N ALA A 671 10.42 10.13 29.00
CA ALA A 671 9.04 10.61 28.91
C ALA A 671 8.17 10.06 30.06
N LEU A 672 8.36 8.79 30.42
CA LEU A 672 7.69 8.13 31.54
C LEU A 672 8.18 8.67 32.89
N ALA A 673 9.44 9.04 33.02
CA ALA A 673 10.00 9.67 34.21
C ALA A 673 9.46 11.09 34.45
N ASN A 674 9.04 11.77 33.37
CA ASN A 674 8.57 13.16 33.45
C ASN A 674 7.04 13.30 33.53
N GLN A 675 6.26 12.22 33.41
CA GLN A 675 4.82 12.26 33.57
C GLN A 675 4.39 12.27 35.03
N ASP A 676 3.23 12.84 35.35
CA ASP A 676 2.68 12.97 36.71
C ASP A 676 1.36 12.20 36.92
N LYS A 677 0.97 11.35 35.94
CA LYS A 677 -0.29 10.60 35.96
C LYS A 677 -0.20 9.31 36.80
N ASP A 678 0.97 8.69 36.84
CA ASP A 678 1.24 7.45 37.61
C ASP A 678 2.62 7.53 38.28
N ALA A 679 2.61 7.59 39.62
CA ALA A 679 3.81 7.78 40.45
C ALA A 679 4.71 6.52 40.43
N ASP A 680 4.13 5.32 40.30
CA ASP A 680 4.90 4.08 40.28
C ASP A 680 5.66 3.96 38.94
N LEU A 681 4.99 4.20 37.81
CA LEU A 681 5.63 4.25 36.49
C LEU A 681 6.74 5.31 36.50
N LYS A 682 6.46 6.51 37.04
CA LYS A 682 7.47 7.56 37.17
C LYS A 682 8.71 7.08 37.92
N LYS A 683 8.52 6.40 39.04
CA LYS A 683 9.64 5.89 39.88
C LYS A 683 10.46 4.83 39.14
N ILE A 684 9.79 3.87 38.50
CA ILE A 684 10.45 2.78 37.74
C ILE A 684 11.30 3.39 36.63
N PHE A 685 10.70 4.25 35.81
CA PHE A 685 11.36 4.77 34.64
C PHE A 685 12.34 5.91 34.89
N SER A 686 12.24 6.65 36.01
CA SER A 686 13.28 7.60 36.42
C SER A 686 14.64 6.90 36.60
N ARG A 687 14.64 5.74 37.25
CA ARG A 687 15.86 4.95 37.42
C ARG A 687 16.40 4.39 36.10
N ALA A 688 15.51 3.91 35.23
CA ALA A 688 15.90 3.38 33.93
C ALA A 688 16.48 4.48 33.04
N ALA A 689 15.83 5.65 32.97
CA ALA A 689 16.27 6.81 32.19
C ALA A 689 17.65 7.31 32.67
N GLU A 690 17.85 7.43 33.98
CA GLU A 690 19.12 7.83 34.57
C GLU A 690 20.24 6.84 34.19
N ASN A 691 20.01 5.54 34.34
CA ASN A 691 21.00 4.51 34.01
C ASN A 691 21.34 4.49 32.51
N MET A 692 20.34 4.62 31.60
CA MET A 692 20.57 4.69 30.16
C MET A 692 21.37 5.92 29.77
N SER A 693 21.05 7.09 30.35
CA SER A 693 21.77 8.34 30.11
C SER A 693 23.21 8.30 30.62
N LEU A 694 23.45 7.82 31.86
CA LEU A 694 24.78 7.71 32.43
C LEU A 694 25.69 6.72 31.66
N LYS A 695 25.10 5.69 31.07
CA LYS A 695 25.82 4.64 30.35
C LYS A 695 25.73 4.77 28.82
N GLU A 696 25.20 5.88 28.30
CA GLU A 696 24.99 6.11 26.85
C GLU A 696 26.25 5.82 26.01
N ALA A 697 27.40 6.34 26.41
CA ALA A 697 28.67 6.14 25.70
C ALA A 697 29.08 4.68 25.64
N VAL A 698 28.94 3.95 26.75
CA VAL A 698 29.28 2.52 26.84
C VAL A 698 28.34 1.68 25.96
N ILE A 699 27.05 1.94 26.05
CA ILE A 699 26.03 1.23 25.22
C ILE A 699 26.30 1.46 23.75
N ASN A 700 26.54 2.70 23.33
CA ASN A 700 26.85 3.01 21.91
C ASN A 700 28.13 2.31 21.45
N GLU A 701 29.20 2.26 22.28
CA GLU A 701 30.43 1.56 21.95
C GLU A 701 30.17 0.05 21.76
N GLU A 702 29.40 -0.58 22.67
CA GLU A 702 29.02 -2.00 22.56
C GLU A 702 28.22 -2.28 21.27
N LEU A 703 27.28 -1.40 20.90
CA LEU A 703 26.44 -1.56 19.71
C LEU A 703 27.22 -1.35 18.42
N ILE A 704 28.10 -0.34 18.37
CA ILE A 704 28.91 -0.01 17.19
C ILE A 704 30.00 -1.07 16.96
N SER A 705 30.65 -1.54 18.02
CA SER A 705 31.71 -2.55 17.91
C SER A 705 31.22 -3.90 17.39
N ALA A 706 29.94 -4.18 17.43
CA ALA A 706 29.33 -5.36 16.82
C ALA A 706 29.20 -5.30 15.30
N GLN A 707 29.54 -4.18 14.69
CA GLN A 707 29.46 -3.95 13.24
C GLN A 707 30.81 -4.20 12.55
N GLY A 708 30.82 -4.16 11.21
CA GLY A 708 32.03 -4.23 10.39
C GLY A 708 32.50 -5.67 10.07
N ASN A 709 31.76 -6.69 10.49
CA ASN A 709 32.06 -8.08 10.18
C ASN A 709 30.86 -8.77 9.54
N ALA A 710 31.12 -9.72 8.66
CA ALA A 710 30.07 -10.54 8.07
C ALA A 710 29.36 -11.39 9.12
N VAL A 711 28.06 -11.56 8.97
CA VAL A 711 27.21 -12.38 9.84
C VAL A 711 26.60 -13.52 9.02
N ASP A 712 26.92 -14.75 9.40
CA ASP A 712 26.20 -15.92 8.91
C ASP A 712 24.97 -16.14 9.78
N MET A 713 23.79 -15.93 9.20
CA MET A 713 22.52 -16.07 9.90
C MET A 713 22.01 -17.52 9.97
N GLY A 714 22.67 -18.47 9.30
CA GLY A 714 22.23 -19.87 9.22
C GLY A 714 21.10 -20.14 8.23
N GLY A 715 20.46 -19.11 7.69
CA GLY A 715 19.39 -19.16 6.68
C GLY A 715 18.85 -17.77 6.39
N TYR A 716 18.20 -17.60 5.25
CA TYR A 716 17.55 -16.35 4.88
C TYR A 716 16.08 -16.31 5.31
N TYR A 717 15.33 -17.37 4.96
CA TYR A 717 13.90 -17.49 5.29
C TYR A 717 13.67 -18.05 6.68
N LYS A 718 14.59 -18.89 7.17
CA LYS A 718 14.58 -19.42 8.54
C LYS A 718 15.97 -19.31 9.18
N PRO A 719 16.34 -18.11 9.62
CA PRO A 719 17.63 -17.90 10.28
C PRO A 719 17.67 -18.55 11.65
N ASP A 720 18.91 -18.78 12.15
CA ASP A 720 19.17 -19.29 13.50
C ASP A 720 18.89 -18.24 14.56
N GLU A 721 17.88 -18.49 15.39
CA GLU A 721 17.43 -17.56 16.42
C GLU A 721 18.52 -17.23 17.45
N SER A 722 19.36 -18.20 17.82
CA SER A 722 20.43 -18.00 18.81
C SER A 722 21.53 -17.08 18.30
N ILE A 723 21.83 -17.16 16.99
CA ILE A 723 22.76 -16.25 16.33
C ILE A 723 22.17 -14.84 16.30
N LEU A 724 20.91 -14.72 15.89
CA LEU A 724 20.26 -13.42 15.78
C LEU A 724 20.07 -12.74 17.14
N GLU A 725 19.68 -13.47 18.19
CA GLU A 725 19.62 -12.90 19.54
C GLU A 725 20.95 -12.29 19.96
N LYS A 726 22.05 -12.98 19.73
CA LYS A 726 23.39 -12.49 20.06
C LYS A 726 23.78 -11.28 19.23
N GLN A 727 23.52 -11.32 17.91
CA GLN A 727 23.92 -10.26 16.99
C GLN A 727 23.07 -9.00 17.16
N MET A 728 21.80 -9.15 17.46
CA MET A 728 20.87 -8.02 17.59
C MET A 728 20.78 -7.45 19.01
N ARG A 729 21.40 -8.11 20.01
CA ARG A 729 21.46 -7.67 21.42
C ARG A 729 22.90 -7.68 21.97
N PRO A 730 23.86 -7.04 21.29
CA PRO A 730 25.26 -7.14 21.68
C PRO A 730 25.63 -6.30 22.92
N SER A 731 24.80 -5.32 23.31
CA SER A 731 25.03 -4.49 24.50
C SER A 731 24.57 -5.19 25.78
N ASN A 732 25.51 -5.76 26.52
CA ASN A 732 25.23 -6.32 27.85
C ASN A 732 24.71 -5.25 28.80
N THR A 733 25.29 -4.05 28.74
CA THR A 733 24.89 -2.91 29.57
C THR A 733 23.43 -2.55 29.41
N LEU A 734 22.94 -2.48 28.14
CA LEU A 734 21.51 -2.21 27.85
C LEU A 734 20.64 -3.38 28.32
N ASN A 735 21.06 -4.62 28.07
CA ASN A 735 20.30 -5.80 28.46
C ASN A 735 20.07 -5.85 29.98
N GLU A 736 21.11 -5.54 30.80
CA GLU A 736 21.01 -5.47 32.27
C GLU A 736 20.04 -4.38 32.74
N ILE A 737 20.03 -3.21 32.06
CA ILE A 737 19.08 -2.13 32.39
C ILE A 737 17.66 -2.59 32.10
N LEU A 738 17.40 -3.21 30.95
CA LEU A 738 16.06 -3.70 30.58
C LEU A 738 15.56 -4.78 31.56
N GLU A 739 16.42 -5.69 32.01
CA GLU A 739 16.06 -6.67 33.03
C GLU A 739 15.71 -6.01 34.37
N SER A 740 16.39 -4.90 34.73
CA SER A 740 16.12 -4.17 35.98
C SER A 740 14.76 -3.46 35.97
N ILE A 741 14.14 -3.20 34.83
CA ILE A 741 12.79 -2.63 34.71
C ILE A 741 11.73 -3.67 35.12
N LYS A 742 11.96 -4.95 34.82
CA LYS A 742 11.03 -6.05 35.12
C LYS A 742 11.02 -6.46 36.61
N SER A 743 12.04 -6.11 37.35
CA SER A 743 12.21 -6.43 38.76
C SER A 743 11.70 -5.30 39.69
#